data_27d12a15410d7dac657e46ce14b6f188
#
_entry.id   27d12a15410d7dac657e46ce14b6f188
#
_cell.length_a   1.000
_cell.length_b   1.000
_cell.length_c   1.000
_cell.angle_alpha   90.00
_cell.angle_beta   90.00
_cell.angle_gamma   90.00
#
_symmetry.space_group_name_H-M   'P 1'
#
loop_
_entity.id
_entity.type
_entity.pdbx_description
1 polymer ?
#
loop_
_entity_poly.entity_id
_entity_poly.type
_entity_poly.pdbx_seq_one_letter_code
_entity_poly.pdbx_strand_id
1 'polypeptide(L)'
;MTNTIEITNLERCFMRGETAVYALHGIDLTIAAGEFVALVGPSGSGKSTLLNLLGGLDHPTHGELWLDGLPLHQATDKQRTQHRRERIGFIFQSFNLLPKLTAVENVAIPLMLSGVGKTERESQAAALLEQVGLAHRLHHYPTELSGGEQQRVAIARALIHKPALILADEPTGNLDSQTGAEVMALLQKLNAEQGITLILVTHDDEVAAFANRIVKLRDGRIADIIESPHATLPAAPPPPRTSNPGKGLRLGDIVQNATRNLRRRPVRNILTAGGVVIGIITLVAMVSFGVGVQKEVQRNFETIGLENIFVSPQYAETADEFDPFAPPDPLQPITPELAQQIAQMDGVQQITPILNLPRGITLQLLVDDQTAEVRTSQGGEGRFSFGDTNVILAGESVLEGETAGIVLIPALADSLLADGQSYEDLVGTAVALQVELPRGESEQFPTTIVGVRDGLGSRTIDMGLAERVAISTWWYGQPDLLDTEGYDQLIVRANNLAAVPGVITQIEELNLAPQSFDAILDAANQVLSLLQALLGSVGALALLVAALGVANTMMMAIYERTREIGVLKALGAARGEIRLLFTVEAGLIGLIGGFVGLILGSLLGRLVDYVAHRYLINEGVTGIGTLSIIPPWLALGALAFAALIGILAGLYPAARAARLDPVTALRHE
;
A
#
# COMPACT_ATOMS: atom_id res chain seq x y z
N MET A 1 -19.47 -10.92 50.81
CA MET A 1 -20.61 -11.43 50.05
C MET A 1 -20.28 -12.85 49.68
N THR A 2 -21.08 -13.80 50.13
CA THR A 2 -20.94 -15.24 49.81
C THR A 2 -21.25 -15.39 48.31
N ASN A 3 -20.30 -15.91 47.53
CA ASN A 3 -20.52 -16.23 46.15
C ASN A 3 -21.63 -17.27 46.03
N THR A 4 -22.79 -16.89 45.54
CA THR A 4 -23.95 -17.78 45.35
C THR A 4 -24.44 -17.66 43.93
N ILE A 5 -24.90 -18.78 43.42
CA ILE A 5 -25.65 -18.80 42.15
C ILE A 5 -27.14 -18.88 42.56
N GLU A 6 -27.92 -17.91 42.11
CA GLU A 6 -29.36 -17.86 42.38
C GLU A 6 -30.12 -17.86 41.06
N ILE A 7 -31.00 -18.82 40.89
CA ILE A 7 -31.84 -19.02 39.72
C ILE A 7 -33.29 -19.00 40.15
N THR A 8 -34.09 -18.11 39.55
CA THR A 8 -35.52 -17.99 39.86
C THR A 8 -36.33 -18.05 38.57
N ASN A 9 -37.22 -19.03 38.51
CA ASN A 9 -38.15 -19.25 37.38
C ASN A 9 -37.48 -19.16 36.01
N LEU A 10 -36.29 -19.78 35.81
CA LEU A 10 -35.48 -19.65 34.63
C LEU A 10 -36.05 -20.47 33.47
N GLU A 11 -36.31 -19.79 32.36
CA GLU A 11 -36.83 -20.41 31.14
C GLU A 11 -35.90 -20.16 29.95
N ARG A 12 -35.78 -21.16 29.08
CA ARG A 12 -35.10 -21.00 27.78
C ARG A 12 -35.89 -21.66 26.67
N CYS A 13 -36.34 -20.87 25.71
CA CYS A 13 -37.07 -21.29 24.54
C CYS A 13 -36.23 -21.07 23.28
N PHE A 14 -36.20 -22.02 22.36
CA PHE A 14 -35.60 -21.95 21.05
C PHE A 14 -36.70 -22.04 19.99
N MET A 15 -36.61 -21.22 18.93
CA MET A 15 -37.50 -21.32 17.77
C MET A 15 -36.97 -22.34 16.77
N ARG A 16 -37.75 -23.35 16.44
CA ARG A 16 -37.43 -24.31 15.36
C ARG A 16 -38.46 -24.14 14.25
N GLY A 17 -38.15 -23.30 13.26
CA GLY A 17 -39.15 -22.78 12.33
C GLY A 17 -40.19 -21.95 13.08
N GLU A 18 -41.46 -22.29 12.93
CA GLU A 18 -42.59 -21.63 13.67
C GLU A 18 -42.88 -22.24 15.02
N THR A 19 -42.22 -23.37 15.43
CA THR A 19 -42.51 -24.09 16.67
C THR A 19 -41.55 -23.63 17.76
N ALA A 20 -42.10 -23.23 18.92
CA ALA A 20 -41.35 -22.92 20.13
C ALA A 20 -40.98 -24.23 20.86
N VAL A 21 -39.70 -24.45 21.09
CA VAL A 21 -39.20 -25.61 21.88
C VAL A 21 -38.56 -25.08 23.15
N TYR A 22 -39.17 -25.41 24.25
CA TYR A 22 -38.65 -25.02 25.55
C TYR A 22 -37.59 -26.05 26.00
N ALA A 23 -36.38 -25.59 26.18
CA ALA A 23 -35.28 -26.39 26.70
C ALA A 23 -35.22 -26.35 28.24
N LEU A 24 -35.69 -25.27 28.85
CA LEU A 24 -35.86 -25.12 30.31
C LEU A 24 -37.21 -24.49 30.60
N HIS A 25 -37.85 -24.99 31.66
CA HIS A 25 -39.20 -24.61 32.08
C HIS A 25 -39.24 -24.29 33.58
N GLY A 26 -39.04 -23.01 33.94
CA GLY A 26 -39.20 -22.57 35.34
C GLY A 26 -38.24 -23.29 36.30
N ILE A 27 -36.94 -23.17 36.08
CA ILE A 27 -35.93 -23.74 36.99
C ILE A 27 -35.71 -22.78 38.15
N ASP A 28 -35.84 -23.31 39.38
CA ASP A 28 -35.48 -22.67 40.63
C ASP A 28 -34.33 -23.46 41.28
N LEU A 29 -33.18 -22.84 41.50
CA LEU A 29 -31.98 -23.50 42.03
C LEU A 29 -31.05 -22.47 42.70
N THR A 30 -30.58 -22.80 43.88
CA THR A 30 -29.51 -22.02 44.55
C THR A 30 -28.31 -22.91 44.77
N ILE A 31 -27.09 -22.42 44.42
CA ILE A 31 -25.82 -23.12 44.62
C ILE A 31 -24.91 -22.26 45.47
N ALA A 32 -24.42 -22.85 46.57
CA ALA A 32 -23.52 -22.15 47.49
C ALA A 32 -22.09 -22.06 46.96
N ALA A 33 -21.33 -21.06 47.45
CA ALA A 33 -19.91 -20.94 47.11
C ALA A 33 -19.13 -22.16 47.60
N GLY A 34 -18.27 -22.72 46.74
CA GLY A 34 -17.47 -23.91 47.03
C GLY A 34 -18.24 -25.23 46.90
N GLU A 35 -19.50 -25.21 46.55
CA GLU A 35 -20.29 -26.41 46.39
C GLU A 35 -19.92 -27.16 45.09
N PHE A 36 -19.90 -28.51 45.17
CA PHE A 36 -19.76 -29.37 44.00
C PHE A 36 -21.12 -29.98 43.65
N VAL A 37 -21.72 -29.55 42.55
CA VAL A 37 -23.05 -29.96 42.09
C VAL A 37 -22.95 -30.76 40.79
N ALA A 38 -23.61 -31.91 40.70
CA ALA A 38 -23.80 -32.67 39.48
C ALA A 38 -25.22 -32.45 38.91
N LEU A 39 -25.31 -32.06 37.65
CA LEU A 39 -26.54 -31.98 36.85
C LEU A 39 -26.69 -33.28 36.06
N VAL A 40 -27.66 -34.11 36.40
CA VAL A 40 -27.85 -35.43 35.79
C VAL A 40 -29.21 -35.50 35.10
N GLY A 41 -29.29 -36.30 34.03
CA GLY A 41 -30.55 -36.52 33.31
C GLY A 41 -30.34 -37.07 31.92
N PRO A 42 -31.40 -37.52 31.23
CA PRO A 42 -31.29 -38.08 29.87
C PRO A 42 -30.86 -37.02 28.87
N SER A 43 -30.46 -37.47 27.66
CA SER A 43 -30.16 -36.55 26.54
C SER A 43 -31.39 -35.68 26.24
N GLY A 44 -31.20 -34.38 26.03
CA GLY A 44 -32.30 -33.43 25.77
C GLY A 44 -33.00 -32.88 27.00
N SER A 45 -32.63 -33.28 28.23
CA SER A 45 -33.27 -32.77 29.46
C SER A 45 -32.95 -31.31 29.82
N GLY A 46 -32.11 -30.61 29.05
CA GLY A 46 -31.79 -29.20 29.30
C GLY A 46 -30.46 -28.93 30.01
N LYS A 47 -29.67 -29.96 30.38
CA LYS A 47 -28.42 -29.84 31.16
C LYS A 47 -27.41 -28.87 30.54
N SER A 48 -27.00 -29.10 29.28
CA SER A 48 -26.04 -28.24 28.58
C SER A 48 -26.60 -26.84 28.30
N THR A 49 -27.95 -26.70 28.19
CA THR A 49 -28.60 -25.39 28.09
C THR A 49 -28.43 -24.62 29.38
N LEU A 50 -28.70 -25.26 30.54
CA LEU A 50 -28.50 -24.65 31.83
C LEU A 50 -27.02 -24.26 32.05
N LEU A 51 -26.09 -25.16 31.72
CA LEU A 51 -24.66 -24.90 31.80
C LEU A 51 -24.25 -23.68 30.95
N ASN A 52 -24.78 -23.54 29.72
CA ASN A 52 -24.50 -22.40 28.82
C ASN A 52 -25.05 -21.08 29.39
N LEU A 53 -26.23 -21.10 30.04
CA LEU A 53 -26.78 -19.92 30.70
C LEU A 53 -25.92 -19.51 31.90
N LEU A 54 -25.52 -20.47 32.75
CA LEU A 54 -24.62 -20.24 33.88
C LEU A 54 -23.26 -19.70 33.42
N GLY A 55 -22.79 -20.18 32.31
CA GLY A 55 -21.55 -19.71 31.66
C GLY A 55 -21.67 -18.36 30.97
N GLY A 56 -22.87 -17.76 30.90
CA GLY A 56 -23.12 -16.54 30.13
C GLY A 56 -22.80 -16.68 28.65
N LEU A 57 -22.81 -17.91 28.12
CA LEU A 57 -22.66 -18.20 26.68
C LEU A 57 -23.96 -17.98 25.93
N ASP A 58 -25.09 -18.21 26.63
CA ASP A 58 -26.44 -17.95 26.17
C ASP A 58 -27.15 -17.02 27.15
N HIS A 59 -28.41 -16.65 26.89
CA HIS A 59 -29.22 -15.80 27.74
C HIS A 59 -30.63 -16.41 27.93
N PRO A 60 -31.23 -16.28 29.11
CA PRO A 60 -32.57 -16.80 29.35
C PRO A 60 -33.62 -16.06 28.53
N THR A 61 -34.74 -16.75 28.26
CA THR A 61 -35.92 -16.14 27.65
C THR A 61 -36.76 -15.42 28.68
N HIS A 62 -36.92 -16.05 29.89
CA HIS A 62 -37.61 -15.50 31.06
C HIS A 62 -36.89 -15.94 32.33
N GLY A 63 -37.23 -15.30 33.45
CA GLY A 63 -36.67 -15.57 34.75
C GLY A 63 -35.38 -14.85 35.08
N GLU A 64 -34.86 -15.07 36.26
CA GLU A 64 -33.68 -14.38 36.77
C GLU A 64 -32.51 -15.37 36.99
N LEU A 65 -31.32 -14.91 36.68
CA LEU A 65 -30.08 -15.63 36.93
C LEU A 65 -29.06 -14.67 37.51
N TRP A 66 -28.66 -14.91 38.74
CA TRP A 66 -27.65 -14.15 39.45
C TRP A 66 -26.43 -15.01 39.71
N LEU A 67 -25.24 -14.46 39.43
CA LEU A 67 -23.97 -15.11 39.67
C LEU A 67 -22.99 -14.13 40.31
N ASP A 68 -22.54 -14.41 41.52
CA ASP A 68 -21.67 -13.51 42.31
C ASP A 68 -22.24 -12.06 42.41
N GLY A 69 -23.56 -11.90 42.50
CA GLY A 69 -24.23 -10.60 42.50
C GLY A 69 -24.36 -9.90 41.14
N LEU A 70 -23.92 -10.54 40.04
CA LEU A 70 -24.13 -10.04 38.69
C LEU A 70 -25.42 -10.61 38.09
N PRO A 71 -26.40 -9.78 37.68
CA PRO A 71 -27.63 -10.22 37.02
C PRO A 71 -27.34 -10.63 35.57
N LEU A 72 -26.97 -11.90 35.31
CA LEU A 72 -26.63 -12.40 34.00
C LEU A 72 -27.78 -12.31 32.99
N HIS A 73 -29.03 -12.37 33.45
CA HIS A 73 -30.23 -12.23 32.62
C HIS A 73 -30.38 -10.83 32.00
N GLN A 74 -29.80 -9.79 32.62
CA GLN A 74 -29.77 -8.40 32.11
C GLN A 74 -28.38 -7.95 31.65
N ALA A 75 -27.34 -8.80 31.81
CA ALA A 75 -25.98 -8.43 31.51
C ALA A 75 -25.75 -8.21 30.01
N THR A 76 -25.05 -7.14 29.66
CA THR A 76 -24.60 -6.88 28.32
C THR A 76 -23.57 -7.93 27.86
N ASP A 77 -23.40 -8.09 26.55
CA ASP A 77 -22.40 -9.02 25.99
C ASP A 77 -20.98 -8.74 26.52
N LYS A 78 -20.64 -7.46 26.74
CA LYS A 78 -19.35 -7.04 27.31
C LYS A 78 -19.21 -7.53 28.77
N GLN A 79 -20.23 -7.38 29.59
CA GLN A 79 -20.22 -7.84 30.98
C GLN A 79 -20.13 -9.36 31.07
N ARG A 80 -20.92 -10.10 30.27
CA ARG A 80 -20.83 -11.56 30.19
C ARG A 80 -19.45 -12.03 29.72
N THR A 81 -18.87 -11.36 28.70
CA THR A 81 -17.53 -11.68 28.22
C THR A 81 -16.47 -11.46 29.31
N GLN A 82 -16.54 -10.36 30.03
CA GLN A 82 -15.63 -10.08 31.15
C GLN A 82 -15.79 -11.10 32.26
N HIS A 83 -17.03 -11.46 32.59
CA HIS A 83 -17.34 -12.44 33.63
C HIS A 83 -16.76 -13.84 33.29
N ARG A 84 -16.93 -14.29 32.02
CA ARG A 84 -16.28 -15.53 31.56
C ARG A 84 -14.75 -15.47 31.67
N ARG A 85 -14.14 -14.35 31.27
CA ARG A 85 -12.70 -14.15 31.32
C ARG A 85 -12.11 -14.20 32.72
N GLU A 86 -12.85 -13.69 33.72
CA GLU A 86 -12.31 -13.47 35.06
C GLU A 86 -12.79 -14.48 36.11
N ARG A 87 -13.99 -15.04 35.92
CA ARG A 87 -14.69 -15.78 36.97
C ARG A 87 -14.99 -17.23 36.61
N ILE A 88 -15.06 -17.59 35.34
CA ILE A 88 -15.55 -18.90 34.90
C ILE A 88 -14.47 -19.70 34.21
N GLY A 89 -14.20 -20.91 34.70
CA GLY A 89 -13.43 -21.92 34.01
C GLY A 89 -14.32 -22.92 33.27
N PHE A 90 -14.06 -23.15 31.97
CA PHE A 90 -14.81 -24.12 31.17
C PHE A 90 -13.99 -25.38 30.90
N ILE A 91 -14.60 -26.53 31.18
CA ILE A 91 -14.12 -27.87 30.81
C ILE A 91 -15.14 -28.47 29.85
N PHE A 92 -14.77 -28.68 28.61
CA PHE A 92 -15.66 -29.18 27.55
C PHE A 92 -15.48 -30.69 27.32
N GLN A 93 -16.53 -31.37 26.90
CA GLN A 93 -16.55 -32.79 26.57
C GLN A 93 -15.47 -33.17 25.51
N SER A 94 -15.31 -32.36 24.46
CA SER A 94 -14.33 -32.59 23.39
C SER A 94 -13.00 -31.87 23.63
N PHE A 95 -12.64 -31.59 24.91
CA PHE A 95 -11.45 -30.86 25.33
C PHE A 95 -11.34 -29.44 24.77
N ASN A 96 -11.70 -29.22 23.54
CA ASN A 96 -11.67 -27.93 22.80
C ASN A 96 -10.32 -27.21 22.95
N LEU A 97 -9.23 -27.99 22.81
CA LEU A 97 -7.89 -27.45 22.71
C LEU A 97 -7.66 -26.87 21.31
N LEU A 98 -6.94 -25.77 21.22
CA LEU A 98 -6.54 -25.23 19.93
C LEU A 98 -5.41 -26.08 19.35
N PRO A 99 -5.63 -26.76 18.21
CA PRO A 99 -4.68 -27.77 17.70
C PRO A 99 -3.36 -27.16 17.23
N LYS A 100 -3.32 -25.84 17.08
CA LYS A 100 -2.16 -25.07 16.60
C LYS A 100 -1.28 -24.54 17.74
N LEU A 101 -1.71 -24.73 18.98
CA LEU A 101 -1.02 -24.30 20.18
C LEU A 101 -0.51 -25.52 20.95
N THR A 102 0.64 -25.40 21.57
CA THR A 102 1.17 -26.41 22.49
C THR A 102 0.34 -26.49 23.76
N ALA A 103 0.59 -27.49 24.61
CA ALA A 103 -0.10 -27.63 25.89
C ALA A 103 0.05 -26.37 26.76
N VAL A 104 1.26 -25.85 26.92
CA VAL A 104 1.51 -24.63 27.69
C VAL A 104 0.82 -23.41 27.08
N GLU A 105 0.82 -23.28 25.76
CA GLU A 105 0.13 -22.17 25.07
C GLU A 105 -1.40 -22.29 25.20
N ASN A 106 -1.99 -23.50 25.15
CA ASN A 106 -3.42 -23.72 25.38
C ASN A 106 -3.84 -23.31 26.78
N VAL A 107 -3.06 -23.72 27.79
CA VAL A 107 -3.32 -23.33 29.19
C VAL A 107 -3.18 -21.82 29.37
N ALA A 108 -2.25 -21.17 28.68
CA ALA A 108 -1.98 -19.73 28.80
C ALA A 108 -3.06 -18.84 28.14
N ILE A 109 -4.01 -19.37 27.33
CA ILE A 109 -5.02 -18.57 26.60
C ILE A 109 -5.79 -17.58 27.50
N PRO A 110 -6.38 -17.96 28.65
CA PRO A 110 -7.15 -17.03 29.48
C PRO A 110 -6.30 -15.85 29.97
N LEU A 111 -5.04 -16.09 30.33
CA LEU A 111 -4.09 -15.03 30.73
C LEU A 111 -3.69 -14.14 29.54
N MET A 112 -3.57 -14.70 28.36
CA MET A 112 -3.33 -13.94 27.12
C MET A 112 -4.49 -12.98 26.85
N LEU A 113 -5.74 -13.46 26.98
CA LEU A 113 -6.94 -12.63 26.83
C LEU A 113 -7.01 -11.53 27.91
N SER A 114 -6.46 -11.78 29.09
CA SER A 114 -6.36 -10.80 30.19
C SER A 114 -5.15 -9.84 30.04
N GLY A 115 -4.35 -9.96 28.97
CA GLY A 115 -3.22 -9.05 28.67
C GLY A 115 -1.95 -9.32 29.49
N VAL A 116 -1.80 -10.52 30.09
CA VAL A 116 -0.58 -10.93 30.80
C VAL A 116 0.56 -11.17 29.81
N GLY A 117 1.77 -10.76 30.17
CA GLY A 117 2.96 -10.92 29.32
C GLY A 117 3.28 -12.38 28.99
N LYS A 118 3.91 -12.61 27.83
CA LYS A 118 4.19 -13.98 27.33
C LYS A 118 4.97 -14.83 28.33
N THR A 119 6.09 -14.34 28.80
CA THR A 119 6.98 -15.06 29.75
C THR A 119 6.26 -15.40 31.04
N GLU A 120 5.51 -14.47 31.60
CA GLU A 120 4.76 -14.65 32.85
C GLU A 120 3.63 -15.67 32.69
N ARG A 121 2.81 -15.56 31.64
CA ARG A 121 1.71 -16.50 31.41
C ARG A 121 2.17 -17.91 31.10
N GLU A 122 3.28 -18.07 30.35
CA GLU A 122 3.85 -19.38 30.05
C GLU A 122 4.46 -20.03 31.30
N SER A 123 5.12 -19.25 32.16
CA SER A 123 5.62 -19.74 33.46
C SER A 123 4.49 -20.21 34.37
N GLN A 124 3.39 -19.43 34.49
CA GLN A 124 2.23 -19.83 35.27
C GLN A 124 1.56 -21.08 34.68
N ALA A 125 1.44 -21.18 33.35
CA ALA A 125 0.88 -22.32 32.67
C ALA A 125 1.73 -23.58 32.86
N ALA A 126 3.05 -23.48 32.79
CA ALA A 126 3.97 -24.59 33.03
C ALA A 126 3.85 -25.12 34.47
N ALA A 127 3.83 -24.24 35.48
CA ALA A 127 3.64 -24.63 36.87
C ALA A 127 2.31 -25.38 37.09
N LEU A 128 1.24 -24.94 36.42
CA LEU A 128 -0.05 -25.58 36.52
C LEU A 128 -0.11 -26.94 35.81
N LEU A 129 0.56 -27.07 34.66
CA LEU A 129 0.71 -28.35 33.97
C LEU A 129 1.53 -29.34 34.78
N GLU A 130 2.51 -28.90 35.56
CA GLU A 130 3.24 -29.73 36.48
C GLU A 130 2.31 -30.27 37.61
N GLN A 131 1.43 -29.41 38.18
CA GLN A 131 0.48 -29.81 39.19
C GLN A 131 -0.51 -30.89 38.72
N VAL A 132 -0.85 -30.89 37.40
CA VAL A 132 -1.71 -31.93 36.81
C VAL A 132 -0.92 -33.10 36.21
N GLY A 133 0.37 -33.21 36.51
CA GLY A 133 1.25 -34.33 36.10
C GLY A 133 1.74 -34.30 34.66
N LEU A 134 1.76 -33.12 34.01
CA LEU A 134 2.11 -32.95 32.60
C LEU A 134 3.40 -32.14 32.38
N ALA A 135 4.32 -32.11 33.33
CA ALA A 135 5.61 -31.39 33.21
C ALA A 135 6.43 -31.81 31.97
N HIS A 136 6.32 -33.08 31.58
CA HIS A 136 7.05 -33.65 30.44
C HIS A 136 6.38 -33.41 29.07
N ARG A 137 5.17 -32.77 29.04
CA ARG A 137 4.33 -32.54 27.85
C ARG A 137 4.13 -31.08 27.49
N LEU A 138 4.84 -30.13 28.10
CA LEU A 138 4.62 -28.68 27.95
C LEU A 138 4.57 -28.21 26.50
N HIS A 139 5.42 -28.73 25.65
CA HIS A 139 5.58 -28.28 24.26
C HIS A 139 4.92 -29.21 23.23
N HIS A 140 4.18 -30.23 23.67
CA HIS A 140 3.43 -31.12 22.78
C HIS A 140 2.17 -30.44 22.28
N TYR A 141 1.80 -30.74 21.05
CA TYR A 141 0.53 -30.31 20.44
C TYR A 141 -0.60 -31.27 20.86
N PRO A 142 -1.87 -30.84 20.85
CA PRO A 142 -2.99 -31.68 21.20
C PRO A 142 -3.05 -33.03 20.48
N THR A 143 -2.61 -33.08 19.22
CA THR A 143 -2.56 -34.31 18.42
C THR A 143 -1.50 -35.32 18.88
N GLU A 144 -0.59 -34.91 19.74
CA GLU A 144 0.50 -35.74 20.30
C GLU A 144 0.18 -36.19 21.73
N LEU A 145 -0.99 -35.81 22.26
CA LEU A 145 -1.45 -36.13 23.60
C LEU A 145 -2.56 -37.15 23.60
N SER A 146 -2.56 -38.07 24.57
CA SER A 146 -3.68 -38.96 24.83
C SER A 146 -4.93 -38.20 25.26
N GLY A 147 -6.10 -38.81 25.20
CA GLY A 147 -7.36 -38.18 25.64
C GLY A 147 -7.32 -37.70 27.08
N GLY A 148 -6.77 -38.48 28.00
CA GLY A 148 -6.60 -38.10 29.41
C GLY A 148 -5.60 -36.97 29.59
N GLU A 149 -4.50 -36.93 28.82
CA GLU A 149 -3.56 -35.80 28.83
C GLU A 149 -4.21 -34.52 28.30
N GLN A 150 -4.99 -34.63 27.20
CA GLN A 150 -5.75 -33.49 26.65
C GLN A 150 -6.75 -32.94 27.67
N GLN A 151 -7.44 -33.81 28.40
CA GLN A 151 -8.39 -33.39 29.47
C GLN A 151 -7.66 -32.70 30.62
N ARG A 152 -6.51 -33.21 31.05
CA ARG A 152 -5.70 -32.54 32.08
C ARG A 152 -5.19 -31.16 31.60
N VAL A 153 -4.86 -30.99 30.33
CA VAL A 153 -4.56 -29.66 29.74
C VAL A 153 -5.80 -28.75 29.77
N ALA A 154 -7.00 -29.28 29.46
CA ALA A 154 -8.25 -28.50 29.51
C ALA A 154 -8.60 -28.07 30.93
N ILE A 155 -8.38 -28.94 31.93
CA ILE A 155 -8.54 -28.62 33.36
C ILE A 155 -7.55 -27.53 33.78
N ALA A 156 -6.27 -27.67 33.45
CA ALA A 156 -5.25 -26.66 33.73
C ALA A 156 -5.62 -25.30 33.08
N ARG A 157 -6.13 -25.31 31.83
CA ARG A 157 -6.64 -24.10 31.18
C ARG A 157 -7.79 -23.44 31.92
N ALA A 158 -8.73 -24.24 32.45
CA ALA A 158 -9.85 -23.74 33.21
C ALA A 158 -9.42 -23.12 34.55
N LEU A 159 -8.30 -23.55 35.12
CA LEU A 159 -7.80 -23.13 36.46
C LEU A 159 -6.84 -21.92 36.40
N ILE A 160 -6.19 -21.65 35.27
CA ILE A 160 -5.06 -20.71 35.18
C ILE A 160 -5.35 -19.31 35.67
N HIS A 161 -6.57 -18.84 35.48
CA HIS A 161 -7.01 -17.52 35.96
C HIS A 161 -7.66 -17.56 37.35
N LYS A 162 -7.61 -18.72 38.06
CA LYS A 162 -8.18 -18.98 39.40
C LYS A 162 -9.67 -18.61 39.46
N PRO A 163 -10.52 -19.29 38.70
CA PRO A 163 -11.94 -18.96 38.60
C PRO A 163 -12.66 -19.18 39.94
N ALA A 164 -13.80 -18.50 40.14
CA ALA A 164 -14.70 -18.78 41.27
C ALA A 164 -15.63 -19.97 40.96
N LEU A 165 -15.90 -20.21 39.66
CA LEU A 165 -16.81 -21.24 39.18
C LEU A 165 -16.15 -22.05 38.05
N ILE A 166 -16.20 -23.36 38.13
CA ILE A 166 -15.86 -24.29 37.03
C ILE A 166 -17.15 -24.92 36.53
N LEU A 167 -17.33 -24.83 35.20
CA LEU A 167 -18.43 -25.49 34.49
C LEU A 167 -17.84 -26.62 33.64
N ALA A 168 -18.20 -27.87 33.95
CA ALA A 168 -17.70 -29.06 33.29
C ALA A 168 -18.84 -29.78 32.56
N ASP A 169 -18.77 -29.83 31.24
CA ASP A 169 -19.73 -30.55 30.38
C ASP A 169 -19.15 -31.93 30.01
N GLU A 170 -19.65 -33.00 30.62
CA GLU A 170 -19.23 -34.40 30.44
C GLU A 170 -17.70 -34.59 30.42
N PRO A 171 -16.97 -34.21 31.48
CA PRO A 171 -15.50 -34.15 31.46
C PRO A 171 -14.82 -35.51 31.32
N THR A 172 -15.53 -36.61 31.45
CA THR A 172 -15.05 -37.99 31.34
C THR A 172 -15.61 -38.73 30.13
N GLY A 173 -16.54 -38.11 29.37
CA GLY A 173 -17.29 -38.78 28.30
C GLY A 173 -16.45 -39.33 27.14
N ASN A 174 -15.24 -38.89 26.97
CA ASN A 174 -14.29 -39.35 25.92
C ASN A 174 -13.06 -40.08 26.51
N LEU A 175 -13.16 -40.56 27.77
CA LEU A 175 -12.06 -41.21 28.48
C LEU A 175 -12.44 -42.66 28.84
N ASP A 176 -11.44 -43.50 29.02
CA ASP A 176 -11.65 -44.78 29.65
C ASP A 176 -11.96 -44.63 31.13
N SER A 177 -12.57 -45.62 31.75
CA SER A 177 -13.07 -45.55 33.12
C SER A 177 -12.00 -45.24 34.15
N GLN A 178 -10.77 -45.77 33.99
CA GLN A 178 -9.67 -45.50 34.92
C GLN A 178 -9.21 -44.06 34.82
N THR A 179 -8.95 -43.57 33.60
CA THR A 179 -8.57 -42.17 33.36
C THR A 179 -9.67 -41.20 33.78
N GLY A 180 -10.93 -41.60 33.56
CA GLY A 180 -12.09 -40.81 34.01
C GLY A 180 -12.13 -40.66 35.53
N ALA A 181 -11.92 -41.75 36.30
CA ALA A 181 -11.85 -41.72 37.76
C ALA A 181 -10.70 -40.84 38.27
N GLU A 182 -9.51 -40.88 37.62
CA GLU A 182 -8.38 -39.99 37.98
C GLU A 182 -8.72 -38.51 37.78
N VAL A 183 -9.40 -38.18 36.66
CA VAL A 183 -9.86 -36.81 36.36
C VAL A 183 -10.87 -36.34 37.38
N MET A 184 -11.83 -37.19 37.75
CA MET A 184 -12.83 -36.84 38.77
C MET A 184 -12.20 -36.64 40.15
N ALA A 185 -11.28 -37.50 40.54
CA ALA A 185 -10.53 -37.35 41.81
C ALA A 185 -9.72 -36.07 41.85
N LEU A 186 -9.12 -35.65 40.71
CA LEU A 186 -8.43 -34.38 40.59
C LEU A 186 -9.40 -33.19 40.77
N LEU A 187 -10.58 -33.21 40.14
CA LEU A 187 -11.57 -32.16 40.26
C LEU A 187 -12.11 -32.06 41.69
N GLN A 188 -12.38 -33.18 42.34
CA GLN A 188 -12.82 -33.25 43.73
C GLN A 188 -11.74 -32.68 44.68
N LYS A 189 -10.50 -33.04 44.49
CA LYS A 189 -9.35 -32.51 45.26
C LYS A 189 -9.26 -30.99 45.12
N LEU A 190 -9.35 -30.46 43.86
CA LEU A 190 -9.33 -29.04 43.61
C LEU A 190 -10.51 -28.27 44.25
N ASN A 191 -11.72 -28.83 44.22
CA ASN A 191 -12.86 -28.28 44.91
C ASN A 191 -12.62 -28.20 46.43
N ALA A 192 -12.16 -29.31 47.04
CA ALA A 192 -11.91 -29.39 48.48
C ALA A 192 -10.76 -28.48 48.96
N GLU A 193 -9.64 -28.40 48.21
CA GLU A 193 -8.46 -27.64 48.63
C GLU A 193 -8.57 -26.14 48.30
N GLN A 194 -9.20 -25.78 47.17
CA GLN A 194 -9.24 -24.39 46.70
C GLN A 194 -10.61 -23.72 46.91
N GLY A 195 -11.65 -24.43 47.37
CA GLY A 195 -12.98 -23.88 47.58
C GLY A 195 -13.67 -23.37 46.31
N ILE A 196 -13.31 -23.90 45.14
CA ILE A 196 -13.88 -23.52 43.84
C ILE A 196 -15.24 -24.15 43.69
N THR A 197 -16.27 -23.39 43.34
CA THR A 197 -17.59 -23.92 42.99
C THR A 197 -17.48 -24.74 41.70
N LEU A 198 -17.99 -25.99 41.72
CA LEU A 198 -17.93 -26.88 40.57
C LEU A 198 -19.32 -27.33 40.15
N ILE A 199 -19.70 -27.11 38.89
CA ILE A 199 -20.93 -27.63 38.30
C ILE A 199 -20.57 -28.59 37.20
N LEU A 200 -20.94 -29.83 37.36
CA LEU A 200 -20.69 -30.94 36.49
C LEU A 200 -21.97 -31.36 35.77
N VAL A 201 -21.93 -31.49 34.46
CA VAL A 201 -22.97 -32.16 33.67
C VAL A 201 -22.52 -33.57 33.33
N THR A 202 -23.34 -34.57 33.59
CA THR A 202 -23.07 -35.96 33.22
C THR A 202 -24.37 -36.73 33.03
N HIS A 203 -24.31 -37.86 32.37
CA HIS A 203 -25.36 -38.85 32.29
C HIS A 203 -24.97 -40.14 33.03
N ASP A 204 -23.78 -40.15 33.64
CA ASP A 204 -23.21 -41.30 34.38
C ASP A 204 -23.39 -41.07 35.90
N ASP A 205 -24.08 -41.99 36.56
CA ASP A 205 -24.34 -41.94 37.99
C ASP A 205 -23.07 -42.17 38.83
N GLU A 206 -22.07 -42.91 38.33
CA GLU A 206 -20.78 -43.09 39.01
C GLU A 206 -20.00 -41.78 39.08
N VAL A 207 -20.02 -41.03 37.96
CA VAL A 207 -19.39 -39.73 37.87
C VAL A 207 -20.13 -38.69 38.73
N ALA A 208 -21.47 -38.77 38.80
CA ALA A 208 -22.27 -37.89 39.61
C ALA A 208 -22.06 -38.11 41.13
N ALA A 209 -21.69 -39.33 41.54
CA ALA A 209 -21.43 -39.67 42.93
C ALA A 209 -20.23 -38.91 43.56
N PHE A 210 -19.34 -38.33 42.77
CA PHE A 210 -18.25 -37.45 43.25
C PHE A 210 -18.75 -36.09 43.77
N ALA A 211 -19.98 -35.66 43.40
CA ALA A 211 -20.53 -34.37 43.78
C ALA A 211 -21.16 -34.38 45.18
N ASN A 212 -21.21 -33.21 45.82
CA ASN A 212 -21.87 -33.04 47.12
C ASN A 212 -23.39 -33.08 46.97
N ARG A 213 -23.94 -32.64 45.83
CA ARG A 213 -25.38 -32.63 45.56
C ARG A 213 -25.62 -33.00 44.08
N ILE A 214 -26.64 -33.81 43.87
CA ILE A 214 -27.06 -34.24 42.54
C ILE A 214 -28.42 -33.62 42.21
N VAL A 215 -28.50 -32.84 41.13
CA VAL A 215 -29.74 -32.23 40.64
C VAL A 215 -30.17 -33.00 39.38
N LYS A 216 -31.30 -33.70 39.46
CA LYS A 216 -31.85 -34.47 38.35
C LYS A 216 -32.75 -33.59 37.49
N LEU A 217 -32.38 -33.44 36.20
CA LEU A 217 -33.20 -32.73 35.22
C LEU A 217 -33.95 -33.72 34.31
N ARG A 218 -35.22 -33.42 34.08
CA ARG A 218 -36.07 -34.15 33.15
C ARG A 218 -37.02 -33.17 32.43
N ASP A 219 -37.05 -33.20 31.12
CA ASP A 219 -37.93 -32.37 30.27
C ASP A 219 -37.87 -30.86 30.60
N GLY A 220 -36.66 -30.36 30.83
CA GLY A 220 -36.42 -28.95 31.14
C GLY A 220 -36.79 -28.50 32.54
N ARG A 221 -37.09 -29.43 33.49
CA ARG A 221 -37.46 -29.16 34.90
C ARG A 221 -36.56 -29.92 35.86
N ILE A 222 -36.43 -29.43 37.07
CA ILE A 222 -35.81 -30.19 38.16
C ILE A 222 -36.82 -31.26 38.63
N ALA A 223 -36.42 -32.52 38.49
CA ALA A 223 -37.23 -33.66 38.88
C ALA A 223 -36.94 -34.07 40.33
N ASP A 224 -35.68 -33.99 40.75
CA ASP A 224 -35.25 -34.40 42.09
C ASP A 224 -33.94 -33.73 42.49
N ILE A 225 -33.69 -33.55 43.78
CA ILE A 225 -32.42 -33.06 44.31
C ILE A 225 -31.99 -34.03 45.42
N ILE A 226 -30.82 -34.65 45.25
CA ILE A 226 -30.27 -35.64 46.18
C ILE A 226 -29.00 -35.06 46.80
N GLU A 227 -28.95 -34.98 48.10
CA GLU A 227 -27.74 -34.64 48.86
C GLU A 227 -26.88 -35.88 49.04
N SER A 228 -25.57 -35.78 48.71
CA SER A 228 -24.65 -36.90 48.90
C SER A 228 -24.26 -37.07 50.37
N PRO A 229 -24.25 -38.29 50.91
CA PRO A 229 -23.83 -38.51 52.29
C PRO A 229 -22.35 -38.20 52.58
N HIS A 230 -21.58 -37.93 51.56
CA HIS A 230 -20.14 -37.55 51.62
C HIS A 230 -19.90 -36.06 51.48
N ALA A 231 -20.90 -35.21 51.69
CA ALA A 231 -20.77 -33.77 51.63
C ALA A 231 -19.73 -33.28 52.65
N THR A 232 -18.49 -33.12 52.23
CA THR A 232 -17.48 -32.35 52.97
C THR A 232 -17.83 -30.89 52.83
N LEU A 233 -17.89 -30.17 53.97
CA LEU A 233 -18.09 -28.73 53.98
C LEU A 233 -17.01 -28.07 53.12
N PRO A 234 -17.37 -27.18 52.18
CA PRO A 234 -16.41 -26.52 51.33
C PRO A 234 -15.39 -25.72 52.15
N ALA A 235 -14.15 -25.71 51.71
CA ALA A 235 -13.14 -24.79 52.22
C ALA A 235 -13.63 -23.35 52.05
N ALA A 236 -13.13 -22.43 52.89
CA ALA A 236 -13.52 -21.02 52.77
C ALA A 236 -13.30 -20.53 51.32
N PRO A 237 -14.28 -19.84 50.72
CA PRO A 237 -14.17 -19.38 49.35
C PRO A 237 -12.91 -18.52 49.17
N PRO A 238 -12.21 -18.64 48.05
CA PRO A 238 -11.02 -17.83 47.75
C PRO A 238 -11.39 -16.33 47.83
N PRO A 239 -10.49 -15.48 48.37
CA PRO A 239 -10.77 -14.05 48.48
C PRO A 239 -11.09 -13.45 47.12
N PRO A 240 -12.09 -12.56 47.01
CA PRO A 240 -12.46 -11.93 45.77
C PRO A 240 -11.21 -11.22 45.18
N ARG A 241 -10.81 -11.61 43.98
CA ARG A 241 -9.73 -10.91 43.30
C ARG A 241 -10.16 -9.47 43.01
N THR A 242 -9.34 -8.52 43.45
CA THR A 242 -9.40 -7.16 42.89
C THR A 242 -9.06 -7.28 41.43
N SER A 243 -10.07 -7.28 40.57
CA SER A 243 -9.91 -7.28 39.14
C SER A 243 -9.26 -5.97 38.70
N ASN A 244 -7.96 -5.97 38.47
CA ASN A 244 -7.41 -4.99 37.57
C ASN A 244 -8.01 -5.31 36.19
N PRO A 245 -8.82 -4.43 35.59
CA PRO A 245 -9.41 -4.72 34.28
C PRO A 245 -8.23 -4.93 33.29
N GLY A 246 -8.03 -6.18 32.94
CA GLY A 246 -6.94 -6.56 32.04
C GLY A 246 -7.02 -5.74 30.77
N LYS A 247 -5.88 -5.23 30.32
CA LYS A 247 -5.77 -4.35 29.14
C LYS A 247 -6.18 -5.04 27.80
N GLY A 248 -6.74 -6.25 27.85
CA GLY A 248 -7.09 -7.06 26.67
C GLY A 248 -5.88 -7.63 25.94
N LEU A 249 -6.09 -8.19 24.75
CA LEU A 249 -5.05 -8.76 23.92
C LEU A 249 -3.98 -7.71 23.54
N ARG A 250 -2.70 -8.05 23.75
CA ARG A 250 -1.57 -7.20 23.36
C ARG A 250 -1.38 -7.26 21.84
N LEU A 251 -1.02 -6.13 21.22
CA LEU A 251 -0.72 -6.06 19.79
C LEU A 251 0.34 -7.08 19.37
N GLY A 252 1.38 -7.31 20.19
CA GLY A 252 2.41 -8.31 19.91
C GLY A 252 1.85 -9.73 19.79
N ASP A 253 0.88 -10.11 20.64
CA ASP A 253 0.23 -11.43 20.58
C ASP A 253 -0.63 -11.55 19.33
N ILE A 254 -1.32 -10.47 18.93
CA ILE A 254 -2.13 -10.43 17.71
C ILE A 254 -1.26 -10.63 16.47
N VAL A 255 -0.16 -9.87 16.36
CA VAL A 255 0.78 -9.98 15.23
C VAL A 255 1.45 -11.38 15.20
N GLN A 256 1.86 -11.91 16.37
CA GLN A 256 2.45 -13.25 16.45
C GLN A 256 1.46 -14.34 16.01
N ASN A 257 0.20 -14.26 16.42
CA ASN A 257 -0.83 -15.21 15.99
C ASN A 257 -1.13 -15.08 14.49
N ALA A 258 -1.23 -13.85 13.98
CA ALA A 258 -1.45 -13.59 12.56
C ALA A 258 -0.30 -14.14 11.69
N THR A 259 0.96 -13.91 12.06
CA THR A 259 2.13 -14.42 11.33
C THR A 259 2.22 -15.95 11.39
N ARG A 260 1.89 -16.58 12.53
CA ARG A 260 1.81 -18.04 12.66
C ARG A 260 0.76 -18.64 11.73
N ASN A 261 -0.40 -17.98 11.62
CA ASN A 261 -1.47 -18.41 10.74
C ASN A 261 -1.09 -18.32 9.25
N LEU A 262 -0.40 -17.25 8.86
CA LEU A 262 0.06 -17.04 7.49
C LEU A 262 1.06 -18.12 7.03
N ARG A 263 2.00 -18.51 7.91
CA ARG A 263 3.01 -19.54 7.57
C ARG A 263 2.45 -20.94 7.32
N ARG A 264 1.28 -21.28 7.86
CA ARG A 264 0.72 -22.65 7.82
C ARG A 264 -0.05 -22.99 6.55
N ARG A 265 -0.45 -22.00 5.73
CA ARG A 265 -1.15 -22.20 4.44
C ARG A 265 -0.52 -21.35 3.35
N PRO A 266 0.75 -21.63 2.98
CA PRO A 266 1.52 -20.75 2.10
C PRO A 266 0.89 -20.61 0.72
N VAL A 267 0.43 -21.70 0.10
CA VAL A 267 -0.13 -21.68 -1.26
C VAL A 267 -1.35 -20.76 -1.35
N ARG A 268 -2.30 -20.90 -0.43
CA ARG A 268 -3.49 -20.04 -0.43
C ARG A 268 -3.14 -18.57 -0.21
N ASN A 269 -2.24 -18.30 0.74
CA ASN A 269 -1.84 -16.95 1.05
C ASN A 269 -1.04 -16.31 -0.08
N ILE A 270 -0.20 -17.09 -0.80
CA ILE A 270 0.51 -16.63 -2.00
C ILE A 270 -0.48 -16.29 -3.12
N LEU A 271 -1.48 -17.15 -3.38
CA LEU A 271 -2.51 -16.87 -4.39
C LEU A 271 -3.31 -15.61 -4.06
N THR A 272 -3.66 -15.42 -2.79
CA THR A 272 -4.39 -14.24 -2.33
C THR A 272 -3.54 -12.97 -2.40
N ALA A 273 -2.29 -13.06 -1.93
CA ALA A 273 -1.33 -11.95 -2.02
C ALA A 273 -0.97 -11.64 -3.48
N GLY A 274 -1.01 -12.65 -4.39
CA GLY A 274 -0.71 -12.49 -5.82
C GLY A 274 -1.55 -11.42 -6.50
N GLY A 275 -2.83 -11.31 -6.16
CA GLY A 275 -3.68 -10.22 -6.64
C GLY A 275 -3.19 -8.85 -6.20
N VAL A 276 -2.79 -8.72 -4.91
CA VAL A 276 -2.21 -7.47 -4.38
C VAL A 276 -0.87 -7.18 -5.03
N VAL A 277 -0.03 -8.22 -5.23
CA VAL A 277 1.27 -8.11 -5.91
C VAL A 277 1.09 -7.50 -7.31
N ILE A 278 0.19 -8.07 -8.13
CA ILE A 278 -0.06 -7.56 -9.49
C ILE A 278 -0.54 -6.11 -9.46
N GLY A 279 -1.49 -5.77 -8.58
CA GLY A 279 -1.98 -4.41 -8.44
C GLY A 279 -0.89 -3.40 -8.05
N ILE A 280 0.00 -3.78 -7.14
CA ILE A 280 1.11 -2.92 -6.71
C ILE A 280 2.21 -2.84 -7.78
N ILE A 281 2.53 -3.94 -8.49
CA ILE A 281 3.45 -3.90 -9.64
C ILE A 281 2.96 -2.87 -10.65
N THR A 282 1.69 -2.96 -11.03
CA THR A 282 1.08 -2.05 -12.00
C THR A 282 1.17 -0.61 -11.52
N LEU A 283 0.76 -0.34 -10.28
CA LEU A 283 0.79 1.00 -9.70
C LEU A 283 2.22 1.57 -9.63
N VAL A 284 3.19 0.79 -9.14
CA VAL A 284 4.58 1.23 -9.00
C VAL A 284 5.22 1.45 -10.36
N ALA A 285 5.06 0.52 -11.30
CA ALA A 285 5.62 0.64 -12.64
C ALA A 285 5.11 1.89 -13.37
N MET A 286 3.81 2.17 -13.27
CA MET A 286 3.17 3.29 -13.94
C MET A 286 3.57 4.64 -13.35
N VAL A 287 3.48 4.78 -12.02
CA VAL A 287 3.82 6.04 -11.36
C VAL A 287 5.32 6.32 -11.50
N SER A 288 6.16 5.28 -11.39
CA SER A 288 7.61 5.41 -11.54
C SER A 288 8.00 5.82 -12.96
N PHE A 289 7.34 5.26 -13.98
CA PHE A 289 7.53 5.66 -15.37
C PHE A 289 7.06 7.10 -15.60
N GLY A 290 5.88 7.47 -15.12
CA GLY A 290 5.37 8.83 -15.25
C GLY A 290 6.29 9.89 -14.61
N VAL A 291 6.81 9.62 -13.41
CA VAL A 291 7.78 10.51 -12.74
C VAL A 291 9.10 10.57 -13.50
N GLY A 292 9.58 9.43 -14.03
CA GLY A 292 10.81 9.38 -14.81
C GLY A 292 10.73 10.18 -16.10
N VAL A 293 9.66 9.98 -16.89
CA VAL A 293 9.42 10.72 -18.13
C VAL A 293 9.26 12.22 -17.85
N GLN A 294 8.49 12.60 -16.84
CA GLN A 294 8.31 14.00 -16.48
C GLN A 294 9.64 14.67 -16.14
N LYS A 295 10.49 13.98 -15.37
CA LYS A 295 11.82 14.51 -15.02
C LYS A 295 12.74 14.62 -16.23
N GLU A 296 12.67 13.66 -17.16
CA GLU A 296 13.47 13.69 -18.38
C GLU A 296 13.02 14.81 -19.33
N VAL A 297 11.71 14.98 -19.48
CA VAL A 297 11.12 16.11 -20.22
C VAL A 297 11.62 17.43 -19.61
N GLN A 298 11.48 17.59 -18.29
CA GLN A 298 11.94 18.82 -17.60
C GLN A 298 13.45 19.04 -17.82
N ARG A 299 14.27 18.01 -17.69
CA ARG A 299 15.73 18.12 -17.91
C ARG A 299 16.09 18.56 -19.32
N ASN A 300 15.42 18.02 -20.32
CA ASN A 300 15.64 18.40 -21.72
C ASN A 300 15.23 19.87 -21.97
N PHE A 301 14.15 20.32 -21.35
CA PHE A 301 13.72 21.72 -21.47
C PHE A 301 14.61 22.70 -20.68
N GLU A 302 15.18 22.28 -19.54
CA GLU A 302 16.18 23.10 -18.81
C GLU A 302 17.43 23.37 -19.69
N THR A 303 17.82 22.39 -20.52
CA THR A 303 18.96 22.54 -21.46
C THR A 303 18.65 23.49 -22.62
N ILE A 304 17.38 23.61 -23.04
CA ILE A 304 16.92 24.50 -24.11
C ILE A 304 16.75 25.95 -23.60
N GLY A 305 16.60 26.14 -22.28
CA GLY A 305 16.33 27.42 -21.62
C GLY A 305 14.84 27.76 -21.62
N LEU A 306 14.17 27.43 -20.52
CA LEU A 306 12.75 27.71 -20.31
C LEU A 306 12.44 29.22 -20.26
N GLU A 307 13.47 30.04 -20.09
CA GLU A 307 13.39 31.50 -20.03
C GLU A 307 13.37 32.15 -21.44
N ASN A 308 13.51 31.34 -22.51
CA ASN A 308 13.52 31.85 -23.86
C ASN A 308 12.09 31.93 -24.45
N ILE A 309 11.76 33.12 -24.95
CA ILE A 309 10.52 33.42 -25.64
C ILE A 309 10.86 33.64 -27.11
N PHE A 310 10.20 32.89 -27.98
CA PHE A 310 10.36 33.03 -29.43
C PHE A 310 9.33 34.01 -29.94
N VAL A 311 9.77 35.12 -30.46
CA VAL A 311 8.91 36.19 -30.94
C VAL A 311 8.97 36.22 -32.44
N SER A 312 7.85 35.95 -33.09
CA SER A 312 7.71 36.02 -34.55
C SER A 312 6.77 37.16 -34.92
N PRO A 313 6.89 37.73 -36.13
CA PRO A 313 5.93 38.68 -36.67
C PRO A 313 4.52 38.01 -36.69
N GLN A 314 3.48 38.81 -36.44
CA GLN A 314 2.13 38.35 -36.67
C GLN A 314 1.70 38.67 -38.11
N TYR A 315 1.17 37.70 -38.79
CA TYR A 315 0.71 37.86 -40.16
C TYR A 315 -0.79 38.05 -40.24
N ALA A 316 -1.27 38.89 -41.17
CA ALA A 316 -2.69 39.10 -41.39
C ALA A 316 -3.33 37.79 -41.94
N GLU A 317 -4.45 37.37 -41.34
CA GLU A 317 -5.30 36.33 -41.95
C GLU A 317 -5.99 36.91 -43.19
N THR A 318 -5.29 36.96 -44.34
CA THR A 318 -5.92 37.34 -45.60
C THR A 318 -6.59 36.10 -46.20
N ALA A 319 -7.94 36.09 -46.11
CA ALA A 319 -8.76 34.97 -46.60
C ALA A 319 -8.89 34.89 -48.14
N ASP A 320 -8.42 35.88 -48.91
CA ASP A 320 -8.84 36.03 -50.32
C ASP A 320 -7.74 35.94 -51.42
N GLU A 321 -6.44 35.98 -51.08
CA GLU A 321 -5.36 35.77 -52.08
C GLU A 321 -4.19 35.00 -51.45
N PHE A 322 -4.32 33.68 -51.41
CA PHE A 322 -3.19 32.82 -51.09
C PHE A 322 -2.30 32.65 -52.30
N ASP A 323 -1.24 33.46 -52.41
CA ASP A 323 -0.10 33.16 -53.28
C ASP A 323 0.85 32.22 -52.53
N PRO A 324 0.96 30.96 -52.94
CA PRO A 324 1.83 30.00 -52.27
C PRO A 324 3.32 30.31 -52.37
N PHE A 325 3.70 31.33 -53.15
CA PHE A 325 5.09 31.71 -53.43
C PHE A 325 5.48 33.08 -52.87
N ALA A 326 4.52 33.93 -52.45
CA ALA A 326 4.79 35.19 -51.78
C ALA A 326 4.65 34.98 -50.27
N PRO A 327 5.64 35.34 -49.42
CA PRO A 327 5.46 35.38 -48.00
C PRO A 327 4.36 36.39 -47.65
N PRO A 328 3.43 36.06 -46.75
CA PRO A 328 2.44 37.03 -46.28
C PRO A 328 3.16 38.24 -45.64
N ASP A 329 2.67 39.45 -45.92
CA ASP A 329 3.22 40.65 -45.31
C ASP A 329 2.98 40.63 -43.80
N PRO A 330 3.99 40.85 -42.96
CA PRO A 330 3.81 40.93 -41.52
C PRO A 330 2.99 42.15 -41.15
N LEU A 331 2.08 42.02 -40.19
CA LEU A 331 1.33 43.12 -39.65
C LEU A 331 2.25 44.19 -39.06
N GLN A 332 3.36 43.73 -38.44
CA GLN A 332 4.43 44.55 -37.94
C GLN A 332 5.76 43.82 -38.10
N PRO A 333 6.73 44.37 -38.93
CA PRO A 333 8.06 43.80 -39.05
C PRO A 333 8.86 44.01 -37.75
N ILE A 334 9.71 43.06 -37.41
CA ILE A 334 10.60 43.16 -36.25
C ILE A 334 11.85 43.97 -36.65
N THR A 335 11.74 45.27 -36.70
CA THR A 335 12.87 46.14 -37.06
C THR A 335 13.93 46.20 -35.96
N PRO A 336 15.17 46.63 -36.25
CA PRO A 336 16.22 46.82 -35.25
C PRO A 336 15.78 47.75 -34.09
N GLU A 337 14.97 48.80 -34.40
CA GLU A 337 14.44 49.72 -33.40
C GLU A 337 13.45 49.03 -32.45
N LEU A 338 12.54 48.21 -32.98
CA LEU A 338 11.59 47.41 -32.20
C LEU A 338 12.31 46.35 -31.37
N ALA A 339 13.34 45.74 -31.90
CA ALA A 339 14.18 44.77 -31.15
C ALA A 339 14.86 45.48 -29.94
N GLN A 340 15.39 46.70 -30.12
CA GLN A 340 15.96 47.47 -29.01
C GLN A 340 14.91 47.88 -27.97
N GLN A 341 13.70 48.19 -28.41
CA GLN A 341 12.59 48.48 -27.49
C GLN A 341 12.26 47.25 -26.63
N ILE A 342 12.20 46.05 -27.23
CA ILE A 342 11.99 44.79 -26.52
C ILE A 342 13.13 44.48 -25.54
N ALA A 343 14.37 44.80 -25.92
CA ALA A 343 15.55 44.63 -25.06
C ALA A 343 15.50 45.46 -23.78
N GLN A 344 14.77 46.60 -23.79
CA GLN A 344 14.64 47.52 -22.65
C GLN A 344 13.40 47.23 -21.80
N MET A 345 12.60 46.23 -22.14
CA MET A 345 11.41 45.85 -21.36
C MET A 345 11.78 45.31 -19.98
N ASP A 346 10.92 45.56 -18.99
CA ASP A 346 11.11 44.97 -17.67
C ASP A 346 10.95 43.47 -17.70
N GLY A 347 11.92 42.75 -17.15
CA GLY A 347 11.94 41.30 -17.13
C GLY A 347 12.74 40.66 -18.27
N VAL A 348 13.28 41.43 -19.24
CA VAL A 348 14.14 40.95 -20.33
C VAL A 348 15.60 41.00 -19.91
N GLN A 349 16.34 39.89 -20.09
CA GLN A 349 17.78 39.81 -19.84
C GLN A 349 18.60 40.10 -21.09
N GLN A 350 18.20 39.47 -22.20
CA GLN A 350 18.91 39.51 -23.47
C GLN A 350 17.96 39.27 -24.64
N ILE A 351 18.26 39.85 -25.78
CA ILE A 351 17.60 39.46 -27.05
C ILE A 351 18.64 38.93 -28.04
N THR A 352 18.20 38.00 -28.87
CA THR A 352 19.01 37.49 -29.98
C THR A 352 18.17 37.52 -31.25
N PRO A 353 18.48 38.40 -32.22
CA PRO A 353 17.78 38.46 -33.47
C PRO A 353 18.18 37.29 -34.39
N ILE A 354 17.21 36.77 -35.12
CA ILE A 354 17.38 35.70 -36.09
C ILE A 354 16.94 36.21 -37.45
N LEU A 355 17.84 36.05 -38.44
CA LEU A 355 17.56 36.27 -39.84
C LEU A 355 17.89 35.01 -40.59
N ASN A 356 16.91 34.40 -41.23
CA ASN A 356 17.11 33.22 -42.09
C ASN A 356 17.68 33.64 -43.45
N LEU A 357 18.49 32.78 -44.02
CA LEU A 357 18.93 33.01 -45.35
C LEU A 357 17.81 32.72 -46.38
N PRO A 358 17.83 33.39 -47.55
CA PRO A 358 16.84 33.18 -48.59
C PRO A 358 16.73 31.72 -49.02
N ARG A 359 15.54 31.27 -49.35
CA ARG A 359 15.30 29.89 -49.79
C ARG A 359 15.95 29.62 -51.14
N GLY A 360 16.60 28.47 -51.29
CA GLY A 360 17.24 28.07 -52.53
C GLY A 360 18.66 28.63 -52.76
N ILE A 361 19.22 29.25 -51.73
CA ILE A 361 20.60 29.75 -51.73
C ILE A 361 21.58 28.57 -51.81
N THR A 362 22.59 28.68 -52.68
CA THR A 362 23.73 27.77 -52.72
C THR A 362 24.94 28.46 -52.11
N LEU A 363 25.52 27.84 -51.07
CA LEU A 363 26.69 28.36 -50.37
C LEU A 363 27.89 27.46 -50.59
N GLN A 364 29.02 28.06 -50.88
CA GLN A 364 30.31 27.41 -50.97
C GLN A 364 31.31 28.10 -50.06
N LEU A 365 31.96 27.31 -49.20
CA LEU A 365 33.05 27.81 -48.36
C LEU A 365 34.37 27.70 -49.16
N LEU A 366 35.05 28.83 -49.30
CA LEU A 366 36.36 28.93 -49.91
C LEU A 366 37.42 29.09 -48.83
N VAL A 367 38.34 28.15 -48.78
CA VAL A 367 39.50 28.18 -47.86
C VAL A 367 40.74 27.93 -48.72
N ASP A 368 41.58 28.93 -48.89
CA ASP A 368 42.70 28.95 -49.79
C ASP A 368 42.30 28.51 -51.25
N ASP A 369 42.77 27.38 -51.73
CA ASP A 369 42.43 26.81 -53.03
C ASP A 369 41.36 25.71 -52.98
N GLN A 370 40.77 25.47 -51.82
CA GLN A 370 39.72 24.45 -51.61
C GLN A 370 38.34 25.07 -51.58
N THR A 371 37.39 24.41 -52.23
CA THR A 371 35.98 24.80 -52.23
C THR A 371 35.12 23.66 -51.65
N ALA A 372 34.34 23.94 -50.66
CA ALA A 372 33.40 22.98 -50.06
C ALA A 372 31.96 23.54 -50.12
N GLU A 373 31.03 22.77 -50.68
CA GLU A 373 29.61 23.10 -50.59
C GLU A 373 29.13 22.98 -49.12
N VAL A 374 28.54 24.03 -48.60
CA VAL A 374 28.09 24.09 -47.25
C VAL A 374 26.61 24.45 -47.15
N ARG A 375 26.00 24.09 -46.06
CA ARG A 375 24.63 24.46 -45.68
C ARG A 375 24.68 25.19 -44.35
N THR A 376 23.82 26.18 -44.16
CA THR A 376 23.67 26.81 -42.88
C THR A 376 22.63 26.06 -42.04
N SER A 377 22.84 25.97 -40.76
CA SER A 377 21.73 25.73 -39.84
C SER A 377 20.73 26.87 -40.03
N GLN A 378 19.46 26.57 -40.38
CA GLN A 378 18.42 27.60 -40.39
C GLN A 378 18.30 28.20 -38.98
N GLY A 379 18.15 29.52 -38.92
CA GLY A 379 18.27 30.27 -37.69
C GLY A 379 17.38 29.73 -36.59
N GLY A 380 17.94 29.20 -35.55
CA GLY A 380 17.25 28.56 -34.44
C GLY A 380 17.35 27.04 -34.40
N GLU A 381 17.47 26.32 -35.53
CA GLU A 381 17.57 24.85 -35.53
C GLU A 381 18.84 24.34 -34.83
N GLY A 382 19.95 25.07 -34.91
CA GLY A 382 21.20 24.73 -34.21
C GLY A 382 21.14 24.88 -32.67
N ARG A 383 20.18 25.65 -32.15
CA ARG A 383 19.98 25.87 -30.71
C ARG A 383 19.05 24.85 -30.05
N PHE A 384 18.24 24.13 -30.83
CA PHE A 384 17.21 23.21 -30.36
C PHE A 384 17.49 21.74 -30.72
N SER A 385 18.74 21.38 -30.90
CA SER A 385 19.09 19.96 -31.00
C SER A 385 18.87 19.30 -29.65
N PHE A 386 17.98 18.33 -29.60
CA PHE A 386 17.80 17.46 -28.45
C PHE A 386 19.10 16.68 -28.19
N GLY A 387 19.88 17.10 -27.20
CA GLY A 387 21.13 16.48 -26.79
C GLY A 387 22.27 17.51 -26.63
N ASP A 388 23.37 17.13 -26.00
CA ASP A 388 24.58 17.93 -25.68
C ASP A 388 25.36 18.48 -26.88
N THR A 389 24.69 18.91 -27.96
CA THR A 389 25.29 19.26 -29.24
C THR A 389 25.78 20.72 -29.35
N ASN A 390 25.73 21.48 -28.26
CA ASN A 390 26.26 22.86 -28.21
C ASN A 390 27.63 22.97 -27.53
N VAL A 391 28.35 21.88 -27.42
CA VAL A 391 29.72 21.90 -26.86
C VAL A 391 30.67 22.54 -27.87
N ILE A 392 31.23 23.69 -27.51
CA ILE A 392 32.30 24.34 -28.27
C ILE A 392 33.57 23.53 -28.04
N LEU A 393 34.14 23.00 -29.13
CA LEU A 393 35.36 22.22 -29.15
C LEU A 393 36.60 23.11 -29.23
N ALA A 394 36.49 24.22 -29.95
CA ALA A 394 37.52 25.26 -30.05
C ALA A 394 36.90 26.62 -30.41
N GLY A 395 37.46 27.72 -29.91
CA GLY A 395 37.02 29.07 -30.22
C GLY A 395 35.72 29.51 -29.52
N GLU A 396 34.91 30.31 -30.21
CA GLU A 396 33.68 30.95 -29.67
C GLU A 396 32.45 30.58 -30.51
N SER A 397 31.27 30.77 -29.96
CA SER A 397 29.99 30.55 -30.62
C SER A 397 29.47 31.83 -31.28
N VAL A 398 28.93 31.74 -32.48
CA VAL A 398 28.22 32.84 -33.15
C VAL A 398 26.73 32.90 -32.81
N LEU A 399 26.22 31.92 -32.03
CA LEU A 399 24.80 31.80 -31.73
C LEU A 399 24.32 32.79 -30.66
N GLU A 400 25.21 33.44 -29.92
CA GLU A 400 24.87 34.45 -28.91
C GLU A 400 24.70 35.88 -29.45
N GLY A 401 24.87 36.08 -30.76
CA GLY A 401 24.37 37.24 -31.47
C GLY A 401 25.34 38.42 -31.67
N GLU A 402 26.51 38.46 -31.04
CA GLU A 402 27.46 39.57 -31.15
C GLU A 402 28.72 39.25 -31.97
N THR A 403 29.06 37.97 -32.13
CA THR A 403 30.29 37.59 -32.82
C THR A 403 30.06 37.40 -34.32
N ALA A 404 30.74 38.22 -35.15
CA ALA A 404 30.78 38.02 -36.61
C ALA A 404 31.69 36.86 -36.97
N GLY A 405 31.29 36.00 -37.92
CA GLY A 405 32.07 34.86 -38.35
C GLY A 405 31.25 33.60 -38.58
N ILE A 406 31.94 32.48 -38.76
CA ILE A 406 31.32 31.17 -38.91
C ILE A 406 31.90 30.16 -37.91
N VAL A 407 31.03 29.22 -37.49
CA VAL A 407 31.42 28.08 -36.67
C VAL A 407 31.25 26.81 -37.50
N LEU A 408 32.26 25.98 -37.50
CA LEU A 408 32.28 24.71 -38.23
C LEU A 408 31.81 23.58 -37.30
N ILE A 409 31.32 22.49 -37.93
CA ILE A 409 31.15 21.20 -37.24
C ILE A 409 32.35 20.29 -37.53
N PRO A 410 32.64 19.26 -36.68
CA PRO A 410 33.84 18.44 -36.78
C PRO A 410 34.05 17.83 -38.18
N ALA A 411 33.00 17.29 -38.78
CA ALA A 411 33.11 16.64 -40.10
C ALA A 411 33.58 17.58 -41.22
N LEU A 412 33.27 18.89 -41.13
CA LEU A 412 33.79 19.87 -42.09
C LEU A 412 35.16 20.37 -41.63
N ALA A 413 35.36 20.60 -40.34
CA ALA A 413 36.64 21.03 -39.80
C ALA A 413 37.76 20.01 -40.10
N ASP A 414 37.49 18.71 -39.89
CA ASP A 414 38.44 17.63 -40.21
C ASP A 414 38.86 17.59 -41.69
N SER A 415 37.95 18.00 -42.58
CA SER A 415 38.28 18.05 -44.03
C SER A 415 39.17 19.22 -44.42
N LEU A 416 39.31 20.22 -43.55
CA LEU A 416 40.11 21.43 -43.76
C LEU A 416 41.45 21.39 -43.02
N LEU A 417 41.59 20.50 -42.03
CA LEU A 417 42.82 20.36 -41.23
C LEU A 417 43.90 19.65 -42.03
N ALA A 418 45.13 20.15 -41.97
CA ALA A 418 46.32 19.45 -42.43
C ALA A 418 46.80 18.45 -41.35
N ASP A 419 47.61 17.46 -41.79
CA ASP A 419 48.16 16.45 -40.87
C ASP A 419 48.90 17.09 -39.67
N GLY A 420 48.37 16.83 -38.45
CA GLY A 420 48.98 17.29 -37.20
C GLY A 420 48.44 18.61 -36.66
N GLN A 421 47.45 19.22 -37.29
CA GLN A 421 46.75 20.41 -36.78
C GLN A 421 45.58 20.03 -35.87
N SER A 422 45.22 20.96 -34.99
CA SER A 422 44.06 20.88 -34.09
C SER A 422 42.96 21.85 -34.53
N TYR A 423 41.76 21.72 -33.94
CA TYR A 423 40.67 22.68 -34.20
C TYR A 423 41.03 24.11 -33.81
N GLU A 424 41.90 24.31 -32.84
CA GLU A 424 42.36 25.63 -32.41
C GLU A 424 43.13 26.36 -33.49
N ASP A 425 43.82 25.60 -34.40
CA ASP A 425 44.56 26.18 -35.52
C ASP A 425 43.67 26.71 -36.62
N LEU A 426 42.41 26.28 -36.70
CA LEU A 426 41.40 26.80 -37.62
C LEU A 426 40.77 28.10 -37.14
N VAL A 427 40.77 28.35 -35.84
CA VAL A 427 40.16 29.57 -35.28
C VAL A 427 40.99 30.79 -35.66
N GLY A 428 40.32 31.80 -36.21
CA GLY A 428 40.98 33.00 -36.73
C GLY A 428 41.37 32.94 -38.19
N THR A 429 41.15 31.79 -38.86
CA THR A 429 41.45 31.68 -40.32
C THR A 429 40.45 32.50 -41.14
N ALA A 430 40.96 33.38 -42.00
CA ALA A 430 40.14 34.16 -42.94
C ALA A 430 39.69 33.26 -44.11
N VAL A 431 38.40 33.26 -44.38
CA VAL A 431 37.74 32.46 -45.40
C VAL A 431 36.74 33.31 -46.18
N ALA A 432 36.21 32.81 -47.29
CA ALA A 432 35.13 33.48 -47.98
C ALA A 432 33.94 32.54 -48.20
N LEU A 433 32.75 33.08 -48.09
CA LEU A 433 31.51 32.41 -48.45
C LEU A 433 31.12 32.86 -49.86
N GLN A 434 31.16 32.00 -50.83
CA GLN A 434 30.64 32.27 -52.16
C GLN A 434 29.16 31.92 -52.20
N VAL A 435 28.38 32.89 -52.61
CA VAL A 435 26.91 32.79 -52.76
C VAL A 435 26.57 32.88 -54.22
N GLU A 436 25.73 31.98 -54.70
CA GLU A 436 25.30 31.97 -56.11
C GLU A 436 23.79 32.15 -56.19
N LEU A 437 23.36 33.15 -56.98
CA LEU A 437 21.96 33.36 -57.35
C LEU A 437 21.48 32.33 -58.37
N PRO A 438 20.19 31.96 -58.38
CA PRO A 438 19.65 31.03 -59.38
C PRO A 438 19.86 31.49 -60.87
N ARG A 439 20.10 32.78 -61.06
CA ARG A 439 20.41 33.38 -62.41
C ARG A 439 21.88 33.40 -62.76
N GLY A 440 22.75 32.82 -61.92
CA GLY A 440 24.18 32.64 -62.23
C GLY A 440 25.06 33.80 -61.74
N GLU A 441 24.58 34.84 -61.12
CA GLU A 441 25.39 35.86 -60.46
C GLU A 441 25.95 35.29 -59.15
N SER A 442 27.23 35.52 -58.86
CA SER A 442 27.88 35.08 -57.63
C SER A 442 28.66 36.19 -56.98
N GLU A 443 28.69 36.23 -55.68
CA GLU A 443 29.43 37.18 -54.85
C GLU A 443 30.16 36.44 -53.74
N GLN A 444 31.31 36.99 -53.30
CA GLN A 444 32.13 36.44 -52.22
C GLN A 444 32.04 37.33 -50.99
N PHE A 445 31.65 36.76 -49.86
CA PHE A 445 31.55 37.42 -48.58
C PHE A 445 32.73 36.96 -47.71
N PRO A 446 33.70 37.87 -47.43
CA PRO A 446 34.83 37.55 -46.57
C PRO A 446 34.31 37.35 -45.12
N THR A 447 34.77 36.29 -44.46
CA THR A 447 34.44 36.01 -43.06
C THR A 447 35.61 35.29 -42.39
N THR A 448 35.46 34.95 -41.11
CA THR A 448 36.48 34.28 -40.31
C THR A 448 35.90 33.07 -39.61
N ILE A 449 36.65 31.98 -39.52
CA ILE A 449 36.30 30.84 -38.67
C ILE A 449 36.51 31.26 -37.19
N VAL A 450 35.45 31.37 -36.41
CA VAL A 450 35.54 31.79 -35.01
C VAL A 450 35.45 30.64 -34.02
N GLY A 451 35.02 29.44 -34.49
CA GLY A 451 34.99 28.27 -33.64
C GLY A 451 34.67 26.97 -34.35
N VAL A 452 34.79 25.88 -33.60
CA VAL A 452 34.35 24.54 -33.98
C VAL A 452 33.48 24.03 -32.85
N ARG A 453 32.26 23.57 -33.15
CA ARG A 453 31.35 23.00 -32.15
C ARG A 453 31.00 21.55 -32.49
N ASP A 454 30.69 20.76 -31.48
CA ASP A 454 30.14 19.42 -31.67
C ASP A 454 28.76 19.50 -32.34
N GLY A 455 28.48 18.62 -33.31
CA GLY A 455 27.21 18.61 -34.02
C GLY A 455 27.11 17.50 -35.06
N LEU A 456 25.88 17.20 -35.45
CA LEU A 456 25.55 16.20 -36.47
C LEU A 456 25.44 16.89 -37.85
N GLY A 457 26.01 16.28 -38.87
CA GLY A 457 25.94 16.73 -40.26
C GLY A 457 27.33 16.77 -40.90
N SER A 458 27.43 16.59 -42.20
CA SER A 458 28.73 16.52 -42.87
C SER A 458 29.19 17.86 -43.51
N ARG A 459 28.28 18.85 -43.63
CA ARG A 459 28.55 20.11 -44.37
C ARG A 459 27.78 21.29 -43.80
N THR A 460 27.46 21.30 -42.51
CA THR A 460 26.70 22.38 -41.87
C THR A 460 27.67 23.38 -41.24
N ILE A 461 27.37 24.68 -41.36
CA ILE A 461 28.05 25.76 -40.66
C ILE A 461 27.02 26.60 -39.89
N ASP A 462 27.43 27.15 -38.78
CA ASP A 462 26.67 28.23 -38.13
C ASP A 462 27.29 29.57 -38.57
N MET A 463 26.42 30.55 -38.82
CA MET A 463 26.82 31.83 -39.39
C MET A 463 26.34 32.97 -38.48
N GLY A 464 27.18 33.95 -38.24
CA GLY A 464 26.85 35.15 -37.49
C GLY A 464 25.77 35.99 -38.18
N LEU A 465 25.14 36.88 -37.38
CA LEU A 465 24.08 37.76 -37.87
C LEU A 465 24.58 38.74 -38.94
N ALA A 466 25.81 39.27 -38.81
CA ALA A 466 26.38 40.23 -39.75
C ALA A 466 26.54 39.61 -41.17
N GLU A 467 27.01 38.38 -41.27
CA GLU A 467 27.14 37.65 -42.53
C GLU A 467 25.77 37.37 -43.15
N ARG A 468 24.78 36.97 -42.33
CA ARG A 468 23.40 36.73 -42.80
C ARG A 468 22.77 38.01 -43.35
N VAL A 469 22.93 39.13 -42.67
CA VAL A 469 22.45 40.44 -43.14
C VAL A 469 23.12 40.85 -44.45
N ALA A 470 24.44 40.70 -44.54
CA ALA A 470 25.18 41.05 -45.75
C ALA A 470 24.73 40.22 -46.99
N ILE A 471 24.60 38.89 -46.81
CA ILE A 471 24.14 37.98 -47.84
C ILE A 471 22.68 38.27 -48.24
N SER A 472 21.77 38.46 -47.29
CA SER A 472 20.35 38.74 -47.56
C SER A 472 20.14 40.06 -48.24
N THR A 473 20.86 41.13 -47.81
CA THR A 473 20.85 42.45 -48.42
C THR A 473 21.28 42.39 -49.90
N TRP A 474 22.35 41.68 -50.16
CA TRP A 474 22.81 41.47 -51.57
C TRP A 474 21.82 40.65 -52.38
N TRP A 475 21.29 39.54 -51.79
CA TRP A 475 20.36 38.64 -52.48
C TRP A 475 19.09 39.35 -52.95
N TYR A 476 18.49 40.18 -52.06
CA TYR A 476 17.27 40.93 -52.37
C TYR A 476 17.55 42.25 -53.08
N GLY A 477 18.79 42.70 -53.08
CA GLY A 477 19.17 44.00 -53.62
C GLY A 477 18.61 45.20 -52.87
N GLN A 478 18.32 45.05 -51.58
CA GLN A 478 17.70 46.02 -50.69
C GLN A 478 18.65 46.40 -49.54
N PRO A 479 19.29 47.60 -49.60
CA PRO A 479 20.24 48.05 -48.55
C PRO A 479 19.60 48.21 -47.17
N ASP A 480 18.33 48.54 -47.12
CA ASP A 480 17.48 48.80 -45.95
C ASP A 480 16.56 47.64 -45.62
N LEU A 481 16.97 46.40 -45.93
CA LEU A 481 16.21 45.18 -45.73
C LEU A 481 15.70 45.05 -44.27
N LEU A 482 16.53 45.32 -43.27
CA LEU A 482 16.17 45.19 -41.87
C LEU A 482 15.18 46.25 -41.39
N ASP A 483 15.20 47.45 -42.03
CA ASP A 483 14.28 48.52 -41.69
C ASP A 483 12.90 48.33 -42.34
N THR A 484 12.84 47.59 -43.45
CA THR A 484 11.62 47.35 -44.21
C THR A 484 10.95 46.01 -43.85
N GLU A 485 11.70 44.91 -43.86
CA GLU A 485 11.19 43.56 -43.61
C GLU A 485 11.47 43.09 -42.18
N GLY A 486 12.55 43.60 -41.56
CA GLY A 486 12.90 43.25 -40.20
C GLY A 486 13.57 41.89 -40.05
N TYR A 487 13.67 41.42 -38.84
CA TYR A 487 14.12 40.08 -38.49
C TYR A 487 12.97 39.06 -38.59
N ASP A 488 13.28 37.83 -38.99
CA ASP A 488 12.30 36.75 -39.04
C ASP A 488 11.80 36.34 -37.67
N GLN A 489 12.68 36.42 -36.65
CA GLN A 489 12.37 36.04 -35.29
C GLN A 489 13.30 36.71 -34.27
N LEU A 490 12.83 36.95 -33.05
CA LEU A 490 13.68 37.27 -31.92
C LEU A 490 13.60 36.16 -30.89
N ILE A 491 14.74 35.77 -30.31
CA ILE A 491 14.78 35.03 -29.07
C ILE A 491 14.95 36.02 -27.93
N VAL A 492 13.95 36.16 -27.12
CA VAL A 492 13.95 37.04 -25.92
C VAL A 492 14.15 36.15 -24.70
N ARG A 493 15.25 36.38 -24.00
CA ARG A 493 15.54 35.67 -22.74
C ARG A 493 15.04 36.52 -21.58
N ALA A 494 14.14 35.93 -20.79
CA ALA A 494 13.66 36.54 -19.57
C ALA A 494 14.68 36.42 -18.43
N ASN A 495 14.64 37.33 -17.46
CA ASN A 495 15.51 37.32 -16.27
C ASN A 495 15.35 36.04 -15.42
N ASN A 496 14.15 35.49 -15.39
CA ASN A 496 13.79 34.24 -14.73
C ASN A 496 12.46 33.73 -15.26
N LEU A 497 12.13 32.46 -14.95
CA LEU A 497 10.91 31.80 -15.42
C LEU A 497 9.63 32.55 -14.96
N ALA A 498 9.64 33.18 -13.79
CA ALA A 498 8.46 33.90 -13.28
C ALA A 498 8.18 35.22 -14.08
N ALA A 499 9.17 35.76 -14.78
CA ALA A 499 9.00 36.95 -15.61
C ALA A 499 8.42 36.64 -17.00
N VAL A 500 8.53 35.37 -17.48
CA VAL A 500 8.10 34.96 -18.82
C VAL A 500 6.67 35.37 -19.17
N PRO A 501 5.62 35.13 -18.33
CA PRO A 501 4.26 35.53 -18.67
C PRO A 501 4.09 37.03 -18.80
N GLY A 502 4.80 37.80 -17.95
CA GLY A 502 4.77 39.29 -18.00
C GLY A 502 5.40 39.83 -19.26
N VAL A 503 6.54 39.26 -19.70
CA VAL A 503 7.23 39.65 -20.93
C VAL A 503 6.38 39.25 -22.16
N ILE A 504 5.74 38.07 -22.16
CA ILE A 504 4.82 37.66 -23.22
C ILE A 504 3.71 38.70 -23.41
N THR A 505 3.04 39.11 -22.33
CA THR A 505 1.95 40.07 -22.41
C THR A 505 2.42 41.44 -22.98
N GLN A 506 3.60 41.92 -22.60
CA GLN A 506 4.17 43.15 -23.15
C GLN A 506 4.50 43.04 -24.63
N ILE A 507 4.95 41.84 -25.09
CA ILE A 507 5.26 41.59 -26.49
C ILE A 507 3.98 41.45 -27.33
N GLU A 508 2.91 40.84 -26.80
CA GLU A 508 1.61 40.77 -27.45
C GLU A 508 0.99 42.14 -27.69
N GLU A 509 1.19 43.10 -26.77
CA GLU A 509 0.75 44.50 -26.94
C GLU A 509 1.40 45.19 -28.13
N LEU A 510 2.54 44.69 -28.63
CA LEU A 510 3.22 45.20 -29.83
C LEU A 510 2.74 44.50 -31.12
N ASN A 511 1.66 43.76 -31.10
CA ASN A 511 1.14 42.96 -32.23
C ASN A 511 2.16 41.94 -32.79
N LEU A 512 2.97 41.38 -31.92
CA LEU A 512 3.87 40.27 -32.24
C LEU A 512 3.32 38.94 -31.68
N ALA A 513 3.80 37.82 -32.19
CA ALA A 513 3.40 36.46 -31.77
C ALA A 513 4.49 35.83 -30.91
N PRO A 514 4.47 36.04 -29.56
CA PRO A 514 5.40 35.38 -28.67
C PRO A 514 4.98 33.92 -28.45
N GLN A 515 5.93 33.02 -28.46
CA GLN A 515 5.77 31.60 -28.14
C GLN A 515 6.79 31.20 -27.07
N SER A 516 6.34 30.59 -26.00
CA SER A 516 7.23 30.04 -24.98
C SER A 516 7.11 28.53 -24.90
N PHE A 517 8.16 27.89 -24.40
CA PHE A 517 8.12 26.45 -24.15
C PHE A 517 7.19 26.06 -22.99
N ASP A 518 6.78 26.99 -22.14
CA ASP A 518 5.84 26.74 -21.04
C ASP A 518 4.51 26.18 -21.55
N ALA A 519 3.95 26.70 -22.64
CA ALA A 519 2.72 26.18 -23.24
C ALA A 519 2.88 24.74 -23.75
N ILE A 520 4.04 24.41 -24.27
CA ILE A 520 4.37 23.04 -24.75
C ILE A 520 4.55 22.11 -23.53
N LEU A 521 5.23 22.58 -22.49
CA LEU A 521 5.39 21.83 -21.24
C LEU A 521 4.04 21.57 -20.56
N ASP A 522 3.18 22.57 -20.52
CA ASP A 522 1.85 22.43 -19.93
C ASP A 522 1.00 21.43 -20.73
N ALA A 523 1.02 21.51 -22.06
CA ALA A 523 0.36 20.54 -22.93
C ALA A 523 0.93 19.12 -22.74
N ALA A 524 2.25 18.96 -22.67
CA ALA A 524 2.92 17.69 -22.42
C ALA A 524 2.55 17.13 -21.02
N ASN A 525 2.59 17.98 -19.99
CA ASN A 525 2.19 17.61 -18.63
C ASN A 525 0.71 17.21 -18.56
N GLN A 526 -0.18 17.89 -19.29
CA GLN A 526 -1.59 17.55 -19.36
C GLN A 526 -1.80 16.16 -20.00
N VAL A 527 -1.12 15.87 -21.10
CA VAL A 527 -1.17 14.54 -21.75
C VAL A 527 -0.60 13.46 -20.83
N LEU A 528 0.54 13.72 -20.18
CA LEU A 528 1.14 12.79 -19.23
C LEU A 528 0.22 12.53 -18.04
N SER A 529 -0.43 13.57 -17.49
CA SER A 529 -1.38 13.43 -16.37
C SER A 529 -2.60 12.60 -16.76
N LEU A 530 -3.10 12.77 -17.98
CA LEU A 530 -4.21 12.00 -18.52
C LEU A 530 -3.85 10.54 -18.73
N LEU A 531 -2.66 10.25 -19.24
CA LEU A 531 -2.10 8.90 -19.34
C LEU A 531 -1.94 8.27 -17.96
N GLN A 532 -1.38 9.00 -16.99
CA GLN A 532 -1.26 8.54 -15.61
C GLN A 532 -2.61 8.21 -14.99
N ALA A 533 -3.65 9.04 -15.22
CA ALA A 533 -5.00 8.79 -14.74
C ALA A 533 -5.62 7.53 -15.37
N LEU A 534 -5.49 7.36 -16.69
CA LEU A 534 -5.97 6.17 -17.41
C LEU A 534 -5.28 4.90 -16.89
N LEU A 535 -3.98 4.92 -16.83
CA LEU A 535 -3.18 3.81 -16.37
C LEU A 535 -3.42 3.55 -14.87
N GLY A 536 -3.54 4.58 -14.05
CA GLY A 536 -3.89 4.48 -12.64
C GLY A 536 -5.25 3.82 -12.40
N SER A 537 -6.22 4.06 -13.30
CA SER A 537 -7.54 3.42 -13.22
C SER A 537 -7.45 1.89 -13.39
N VAL A 538 -6.57 1.41 -14.27
CA VAL A 538 -6.32 -0.03 -14.46
C VAL A 538 -5.68 -0.63 -13.19
N GLY A 539 -4.71 0.07 -12.59
CA GLY A 539 -4.12 -0.32 -11.31
C GLY A 539 -5.16 -0.37 -10.17
N ALA A 540 -6.04 0.62 -10.11
CA ALA A 540 -7.12 0.66 -9.12
C ALA A 540 -8.11 -0.51 -9.31
N LEU A 541 -8.47 -0.86 -10.55
CA LEU A 541 -9.31 -2.02 -10.83
C LEU A 541 -8.64 -3.33 -10.42
N ALA A 542 -7.35 -3.51 -10.71
CA ALA A 542 -6.58 -4.68 -10.28
C ALA A 542 -6.57 -4.82 -8.75
N LEU A 543 -6.39 -3.70 -8.02
CA LEU A 543 -6.43 -3.67 -6.57
C LEU A 543 -7.82 -3.96 -5.99
N LEU A 544 -8.89 -3.53 -6.67
CA LEU A 544 -10.26 -3.87 -6.28
C LEU A 544 -10.51 -5.38 -6.41
N VAL A 545 -10.09 -5.99 -7.51
CA VAL A 545 -10.15 -7.45 -7.69
C VAL A 545 -9.33 -8.17 -6.61
N ALA A 546 -8.15 -7.65 -6.30
CA ALA A 546 -7.31 -8.18 -5.22
C ALA A 546 -8.02 -8.11 -3.86
N ALA A 547 -8.68 -6.99 -3.54
CA ALA A 547 -9.44 -6.80 -2.31
C ALA A 547 -10.57 -7.85 -2.18
N LEU A 548 -11.30 -8.12 -3.26
CA LEU A 548 -12.32 -9.18 -3.29
C LEU A 548 -11.70 -10.57 -3.06
N GLY A 549 -10.52 -10.83 -3.65
CA GLY A 549 -9.76 -12.06 -3.41
C GLY A 549 -9.36 -12.25 -1.95
N VAL A 550 -8.85 -11.19 -1.31
CA VAL A 550 -8.52 -11.18 0.13
C VAL A 550 -9.78 -11.43 0.96
N ALA A 551 -10.89 -10.72 0.69
CA ALA A 551 -12.14 -10.89 1.42
C ALA A 551 -12.68 -12.33 1.32
N ASN A 552 -12.69 -12.91 0.14
CA ASN A 552 -13.14 -14.29 -0.10
C ASN A 552 -12.26 -15.30 0.66
N THR A 553 -10.94 -15.14 0.60
CA THR A 553 -9.99 -16.02 1.30
C THR A 553 -10.13 -15.91 2.82
N MET A 554 -10.35 -14.70 3.34
CA MET A 554 -10.60 -14.48 4.76
C MET A 554 -11.91 -15.11 5.21
N MET A 555 -12.98 -15.03 4.37
CA MET A 555 -14.24 -15.72 4.66
C MET A 555 -14.04 -17.23 4.79
N MET A 556 -13.32 -17.84 3.85
CA MET A 556 -13.01 -19.27 3.91
C MET A 556 -12.18 -19.63 5.17
N ALA A 557 -11.19 -18.79 5.50
CA ALA A 557 -10.39 -18.96 6.70
C ALA A 557 -11.22 -18.93 7.99
N ILE A 558 -12.27 -18.09 8.05
CA ILE A 558 -13.19 -18.01 9.19
C ILE A 558 -14.03 -19.27 9.30
N TYR A 559 -14.60 -19.79 8.18
CA TYR A 559 -15.36 -21.03 8.19
C TYR A 559 -14.53 -22.21 8.68
N GLU A 560 -13.30 -22.34 8.22
CA GLU A 560 -12.38 -23.39 8.65
C GLU A 560 -11.97 -23.29 10.12
N ARG A 561 -12.08 -22.12 10.74
CA ARG A 561 -11.70 -21.85 12.13
C ARG A 561 -12.88 -21.52 13.03
N THR A 562 -14.10 -21.82 12.60
CA THR A 562 -15.32 -21.52 13.36
C THR A 562 -15.23 -22.05 14.79
N ARG A 563 -14.79 -23.29 14.98
CA ARG A 563 -14.61 -23.91 16.29
C ARG A 563 -13.55 -23.21 17.16
N GLU A 564 -12.38 -22.83 16.56
CA GLU A 564 -11.32 -22.08 17.26
C GLU A 564 -11.85 -20.74 17.78
N ILE A 565 -12.65 -20.02 16.96
CA ILE A 565 -13.31 -18.76 17.33
C ILE A 565 -14.30 -19.00 18.47
N GLY A 566 -15.08 -20.07 18.41
CA GLY A 566 -16.01 -20.49 19.46
C GLY A 566 -15.30 -20.67 20.80
N VAL A 567 -14.18 -21.40 20.80
CA VAL A 567 -13.37 -21.62 22.01
C VAL A 567 -12.84 -20.30 22.57
N LEU A 568 -12.26 -19.44 21.77
CA LEU A 568 -11.75 -18.13 22.22
C LEU A 568 -12.88 -17.28 22.84
N LYS A 569 -14.06 -17.28 22.22
CA LYS A 569 -15.22 -16.54 22.74
C LYS A 569 -15.77 -17.15 24.04
N ALA A 570 -15.78 -18.46 24.15
CA ALA A 570 -16.15 -19.15 25.39
C ALA A 570 -15.18 -18.81 26.54
N LEU A 571 -13.89 -18.72 26.24
CA LEU A 571 -12.86 -18.30 27.19
C LEU A 571 -12.83 -16.79 27.46
N GLY A 572 -13.79 -16.02 26.92
CA GLY A 572 -13.94 -14.59 27.20
C GLY A 572 -13.21 -13.65 26.25
N ALA A 573 -12.94 -14.06 24.99
CA ALA A 573 -12.49 -13.12 23.96
C ALA A 573 -13.62 -12.17 23.55
N ALA A 574 -13.36 -10.88 23.56
CA ALA A 574 -14.31 -9.84 23.17
C ALA A 574 -14.48 -9.80 21.64
N ARG A 575 -15.66 -9.34 21.17
CA ARG A 575 -15.94 -9.15 19.72
C ARG A 575 -14.90 -8.27 19.04
N GLY A 576 -14.45 -7.21 19.72
CA GLY A 576 -13.42 -6.30 19.21
C GLY A 576 -12.07 -6.99 19.03
N GLU A 577 -11.69 -7.89 19.95
CA GLU A 577 -10.42 -8.64 19.89
C GLU A 577 -10.41 -9.64 18.74
N ILE A 578 -11.52 -10.37 18.54
CA ILE A 578 -11.67 -11.28 17.39
C ILE A 578 -11.62 -10.48 16.06
N ARG A 579 -12.34 -9.35 15.99
CA ARG A 579 -12.29 -8.49 14.80
C ARG A 579 -10.88 -8.00 14.52
N LEU A 580 -10.17 -7.51 15.54
CA LEU A 580 -8.81 -6.99 15.40
C LEU A 580 -7.84 -8.08 14.94
N LEU A 581 -7.95 -9.31 15.47
CA LEU A 581 -7.11 -10.45 15.08
C LEU A 581 -7.18 -10.71 13.56
N PHE A 582 -8.39 -10.81 13.02
CA PHE A 582 -8.59 -11.07 11.60
C PHE A 582 -8.28 -9.87 10.72
N THR A 583 -8.52 -8.64 11.20
CA THR A 583 -8.16 -7.42 10.47
C THR A 583 -6.65 -7.28 10.33
N VAL A 584 -5.88 -7.57 11.39
CA VAL A 584 -4.41 -7.56 11.34
C VAL A 584 -3.89 -8.68 10.41
N GLU A 585 -4.49 -9.87 10.44
CA GLU A 585 -4.14 -10.97 9.53
C GLU A 585 -4.31 -10.54 8.06
N ALA A 586 -5.43 -9.90 7.72
CA ALA A 586 -5.69 -9.39 6.37
C ALA A 586 -4.72 -8.25 5.99
N GLY A 587 -4.43 -7.33 6.91
CA GLY A 587 -3.46 -6.25 6.70
C GLY A 587 -2.05 -6.77 6.44
N LEU A 588 -1.63 -7.84 7.13
CA LEU A 588 -0.34 -8.50 6.89
C LEU A 588 -0.28 -9.17 5.50
N ILE A 589 -1.38 -9.77 5.02
CA ILE A 589 -1.45 -10.30 3.65
C ILE A 589 -1.24 -9.17 2.64
N GLY A 590 -1.92 -8.03 2.84
CA GLY A 590 -1.75 -6.84 2.02
C GLY A 590 -0.31 -6.32 2.04
N LEU A 591 0.29 -6.20 3.22
CA LEU A 591 1.65 -5.69 3.40
C LEU A 591 2.70 -6.60 2.75
N ILE A 592 2.57 -7.92 2.90
CA ILE A 592 3.46 -8.90 2.24
C ILE A 592 3.31 -8.81 0.73
N GLY A 593 2.06 -8.77 0.22
CA GLY A 593 1.78 -8.58 -1.20
C GLY A 593 2.35 -7.27 -1.72
N GLY A 594 2.20 -6.19 -0.96
CA GLY A 594 2.76 -4.88 -1.28
C GLY A 594 4.28 -4.87 -1.36
N PHE A 595 4.95 -5.51 -0.40
CA PHE A 595 6.42 -5.60 -0.38
C PHE A 595 6.97 -6.39 -1.57
N VAL A 596 6.38 -7.56 -1.85
CA VAL A 596 6.76 -8.36 -3.04
C VAL A 596 6.43 -7.60 -4.32
N GLY A 597 5.26 -6.94 -4.39
CA GLY A 597 4.85 -6.12 -5.53
C GLY A 597 5.79 -4.94 -5.79
N LEU A 598 6.26 -4.27 -4.74
CA LEU A 598 7.25 -3.20 -4.84
C LEU A 598 8.58 -3.69 -5.42
N ILE A 599 9.09 -4.83 -4.94
CA ILE A 599 10.33 -5.43 -5.47
C ILE A 599 10.15 -5.78 -6.94
N LEU A 600 9.10 -6.52 -7.29
CA LEU A 600 8.85 -6.94 -8.67
C LEU A 600 8.54 -5.75 -9.59
N GLY A 601 7.81 -4.74 -9.10
CA GLY A 601 7.56 -3.49 -9.83
C GLY A 601 8.84 -2.71 -10.10
N SER A 602 9.76 -2.66 -9.12
CA SER A 602 11.06 -2.02 -9.31
C SER A 602 11.95 -2.76 -10.31
N LEU A 603 11.91 -4.09 -10.31
CA LEU A 603 12.62 -4.91 -11.30
C LEU A 603 12.04 -4.72 -12.70
N LEU A 604 10.72 -4.67 -12.80
CA LEU A 604 10.04 -4.41 -14.08
C LEU A 604 10.38 -3.01 -14.62
N GLY A 605 10.39 -1.98 -13.75
CA GLY A 605 10.80 -0.63 -14.14
C GLY A 605 12.23 -0.60 -14.73
N ARG A 606 13.18 -1.27 -14.06
CA ARG A 606 14.56 -1.38 -14.57
C ARG A 606 14.65 -2.15 -15.90
N LEU A 607 13.82 -3.17 -16.08
CA LEU A 607 13.74 -3.91 -17.33
C LEU A 607 13.22 -3.02 -18.46
N VAL A 608 12.19 -2.23 -18.20
CA VAL A 608 11.65 -1.25 -19.15
C VAL A 608 12.71 -0.22 -19.52
N ASP A 609 13.44 0.32 -18.53
CA ASP A 609 14.57 1.24 -18.77
C ASP A 609 15.62 0.62 -19.68
N TYR A 610 16.04 -0.60 -19.39
CA TYR A 610 17.04 -1.30 -20.19
C TYR A 610 16.59 -1.50 -21.64
N VAL A 611 15.35 -1.92 -21.86
CA VAL A 611 14.80 -2.16 -23.20
C VAL A 611 14.62 -0.84 -23.96
N ALA A 612 14.07 0.17 -23.31
CA ALA A 612 13.86 1.50 -23.89
C ALA A 612 15.18 2.15 -24.29
N HIS A 613 16.17 2.11 -23.40
CA HIS A 613 17.49 2.67 -23.66
C HIS A 613 18.17 1.99 -24.85
N ARG A 614 18.09 0.65 -24.94
CA ARG A 614 18.66 -0.09 -26.06
C ARG A 614 17.95 0.19 -27.40
N TYR A 615 16.63 0.36 -27.36
CA TYR A 615 15.85 0.72 -28.55
C TYR A 615 16.19 2.12 -29.03
N LEU A 616 16.23 3.11 -28.15
CA LEU A 616 16.47 4.50 -28.47
C LEU A 616 17.92 4.75 -28.99
N ILE A 617 18.90 4.04 -28.41
CA ILE A 617 20.28 4.07 -28.95
C ILE A 617 20.33 3.55 -30.39
N ASN A 618 19.59 2.48 -30.70
CA ASN A 618 19.54 1.94 -32.05
C ASN A 618 18.88 2.92 -33.06
N GLU A 619 17.98 3.79 -32.58
CA GLU A 619 17.37 4.88 -33.39
C GLU A 619 18.23 6.15 -33.43
N GLY A 620 19.45 6.13 -32.86
CA GLY A 620 20.39 7.26 -32.86
C GLY A 620 20.10 8.32 -31.79
N VAL A 621 19.21 8.07 -30.87
CA VAL A 621 18.90 8.99 -29.74
C VAL A 621 19.85 8.68 -28.59
N THR A 622 20.77 9.61 -28.30
CA THR A 622 21.75 9.52 -27.21
C THR A 622 21.41 10.51 -26.11
N GLY A 623 21.88 10.27 -24.88
CA GLY A 623 21.72 11.21 -23.75
C GLY A 623 20.42 11.08 -22.94
N ILE A 624 19.63 10.01 -23.16
CA ILE A 624 18.40 9.77 -22.39
C ILE A 624 18.72 9.25 -21.00
N GLY A 625 18.19 9.89 -19.99
CA GLY A 625 18.29 9.47 -18.61
C GLY A 625 17.40 8.28 -18.25
N THR A 626 17.26 7.99 -16.97
CA THR A 626 16.43 6.88 -16.47
C THR A 626 14.95 7.22 -16.58
N LEU A 627 14.18 6.43 -17.34
CA LEU A 627 12.73 6.60 -17.56
C LEU A 627 11.88 6.04 -16.40
N SER A 628 12.47 5.26 -15.50
CA SER A 628 11.76 4.68 -14.35
C SER A 628 12.43 5.10 -13.05
N ILE A 629 11.82 6.05 -12.35
CA ILE A 629 12.32 6.59 -11.08
C ILE A 629 11.32 6.27 -9.98
N ILE A 630 11.76 5.58 -8.93
CA ILE A 630 10.93 5.27 -7.76
C ILE A 630 11.29 6.24 -6.62
N PRO A 631 10.53 7.30 -6.43
CA PRO A 631 10.77 8.20 -5.32
C PRO A 631 10.42 7.52 -3.98
N PRO A 632 11.08 7.88 -2.86
CA PRO A 632 10.84 7.25 -1.55
C PRO A 632 9.36 7.33 -1.08
N TRP A 633 8.66 8.41 -1.41
CA TRP A 633 7.26 8.57 -1.08
C TRP A 633 6.36 7.53 -1.79
N LEU A 634 6.71 7.14 -3.03
CA LEU A 634 5.97 6.12 -3.78
C LEU A 634 6.15 4.74 -3.14
N ALA A 635 7.37 4.39 -2.74
CA ALA A 635 7.67 3.12 -2.09
C ALA A 635 6.91 2.98 -0.76
N LEU A 636 6.97 4.01 0.10
CA LEU A 636 6.23 4.02 1.37
C LEU A 636 4.72 4.09 1.16
N GLY A 637 4.27 4.91 0.21
CA GLY A 637 2.86 5.04 -0.15
C GLY A 637 2.26 3.73 -0.68
N ALA A 638 2.97 3.02 -1.54
CA ALA A 638 2.53 1.72 -2.07
C ALA A 638 2.40 0.66 -0.97
N LEU A 639 3.34 0.59 -0.02
CA LEU A 639 3.26 -0.31 1.13
C LEU A 639 2.09 0.03 2.05
N ALA A 640 1.93 1.31 2.39
CA ALA A 640 0.82 1.78 3.23
C ALA A 640 -0.53 1.50 2.55
N PHE A 641 -0.63 1.74 1.25
CA PHE A 641 -1.83 1.52 0.47
C PHE A 641 -2.18 0.03 0.34
N ALA A 642 -1.18 -0.84 0.12
CA ALA A 642 -1.37 -2.29 0.11
C ALA A 642 -1.88 -2.83 1.46
N ALA A 643 -1.30 -2.34 2.58
CA ALA A 643 -1.76 -2.68 3.92
C ALA A 643 -3.20 -2.19 4.15
N LEU A 644 -3.53 -0.98 3.73
CA LEU A 644 -4.87 -0.39 3.83
C LEU A 644 -5.91 -1.21 3.05
N ILE A 645 -5.61 -1.61 1.82
CA ILE A 645 -6.48 -2.49 1.01
C ILE A 645 -6.71 -3.83 1.70
N GLY A 646 -5.65 -4.44 2.24
CA GLY A 646 -5.77 -5.66 3.02
C GLY A 646 -6.69 -5.49 4.24
N ILE A 647 -6.51 -4.41 5.00
CA ILE A 647 -7.36 -4.06 6.15
C ILE A 647 -8.83 -3.88 5.72
N LEU A 648 -9.08 -3.05 4.71
CA LEU A 648 -10.45 -2.77 4.23
C LEU A 648 -11.15 -4.04 3.74
N ALA A 649 -10.45 -4.87 2.95
CA ALA A 649 -10.96 -6.14 2.47
C ALA A 649 -11.27 -7.13 3.61
N GLY A 650 -10.49 -7.08 4.69
CA GLY A 650 -10.66 -7.92 5.88
C GLY A 650 -11.75 -7.47 6.84
N LEU A 651 -12.20 -6.21 6.79
CA LEU A 651 -13.15 -5.66 7.78
C LEU A 651 -14.49 -6.41 7.82
N TYR A 652 -15.09 -6.70 6.67
CA TYR A 652 -16.36 -7.41 6.59
C TYR A 652 -16.25 -8.86 7.11
N PRO A 653 -15.29 -9.69 6.63
CA PRO A 653 -15.07 -11.01 7.19
C PRO A 653 -14.81 -10.99 8.70
N ALA A 654 -13.92 -10.11 9.17
CA ALA A 654 -13.60 -9.98 10.59
C ALA A 654 -14.81 -9.63 11.46
N ALA A 655 -15.68 -8.73 10.97
CA ALA A 655 -16.92 -8.39 11.64
C ALA A 655 -17.88 -9.59 11.72
N ARG A 656 -17.94 -10.43 10.68
CA ARG A 656 -18.75 -11.65 10.66
C ARG A 656 -18.20 -12.68 11.65
N ALA A 657 -16.88 -12.90 11.69
CA ALA A 657 -16.23 -13.75 12.70
C ALA A 657 -16.54 -13.33 14.14
N ALA A 658 -16.49 -12.02 14.40
CA ALA A 658 -16.78 -11.46 15.71
C ALA A 658 -18.24 -11.65 16.15
N ARG A 659 -19.17 -11.82 15.22
CA ARG A 659 -20.61 -12.03 15.48
C ARG A 659 -21.01 -13.50 15.62
N LEU A 660 -20.09 -14.45 15.35
CA LEU A 660 -20.40 -15.87 15.54
C LEU A 660 -20.87 -16.15 16.97
N ASP A 661 -21.93 -16.93 17.10
CA ASP A 661 -22.39 -17.41 18.39
C ASP A 661 -21.43 -18.49 18.91
N PRO A 662 -20.89 -18.36 20.15
CA PRO A 662 -19.96 -19.33 20.70
C PRO A 662 -20.58 -20.74 20.85
N VAL A 663 -21.86 -20.87 21.19
CA VAL A 663 -22.52 -22.18 21.37
C VAL A 663 -22.65 -22.92 20.04
N THR A 664 -23.12 -22.24 19.01
CA THR A 664 -23.22 -22.82 17.65
C THR A 664 -21.85 -23.11 17.06
N ALA A 665 -20.85 -22.26 17.31
CA ALA A 665 -19.48 -22.44 16.83
C ALA A 665 -18.78 -23.67 17.46
N LEU A 666 -19.05 -23.96 18.74
CA LEU A 666 -18.49 -25.12 19.43
C LEU A 666 -19.13 -26.47 19.00
N ARG A 667 -20.38 -26.43 18.52
CA ARG A 667 -21.10 -27.63 18.00
C ARG A 667 -20.83 -27.94 16.54
N HIS A 668 -20.12 -27.06 15.84
CA HIS A 668 -19.75 -27.26 14.43
C HIS A 668 -18.67 -28.35 14.36
N GLU A 669 -19.00 -29.48 13.73
CA GLU A 669 -18.07 -30.55 13.42
C GLU A 669 -17.16 -30.20 12.23
#